data_042dfecea5313b6bfd870431165df6d0
#
_entry.id   042dfecea5313b6bfd870431165df6d0
#
_cell.length_a   1.000
_cell.length_b   1.000
_cell.length_c   1.000
_cell.angle_alpha   90.00
_cell.angle_beta   90.00
_cell.angle_gamma   90.00
#
_symmetry.space_group_name_H-M   'P 1'
#
loop_
_entity.id
_entity.type
_entity.pdbx_description
1 polymer ?
#
loop_
_entity_poly.entity_id
_entity_poly.type
_entity_poly.pdbx_seq_one_letter_code
_entity_poly.pdbx_strand_id
1 'polypeptide(L)'
;MKKIIILSISALFTQIAIAQKQELDSLKNIQLNQVVISGNKFAEKKKNIVQKIDVISQKEIAQMNAQNTADVLTNTGQVFVQKSQQGGGSPVIRGFEASRIQLNIDGIRMNNAIYRSGHLQNIITVDNNSIEQLEVLNGPASTIHGSDALGGVIVLKTKDPKFGKSKRLELTGANALMRYSTANQEKTGNIGIHLGTNKFASYTNITFSDFGDLVQGKNGVDSIMKLWKKPFIVARVNNTDTMLANTDPYKQVSTGYKQLDILQKFSFTPTKNIRHGVNIQYSNSSNIPRYDRLSETAAGIAKNATWYYGPQTRTLLAYQFDAFDLKGFFNDVTATLSHQFVNESRHNRGYKKAALNHRDEKINVLGYNVAFRHKDNKHELTIGTDGQLNNLKSTAFKEDIVTGLETKIDTRYPDGKNNMYLFGLFAQHTLKLDNGKVVINDGLRFNYNTLHSTLLDTSIQFQLPFSDLKQKNKSLTGNLGVAYMPSSDLRMTLNYSTGFRSPNFDDMTKVFESVSGQRLIVPNVNLKPEITQNFEAGFQYNDGKLELNAYGFYTLLKNAIVTDKFTFNGKDSAFYDGQLTAVYASQNKSKAFIYGGGISFIYRPMNHFSLSGSTNYTFGRYNSDSILIPLDHIPPVTGRLGIKYDHKKWYGEFYSIYNGKKGLIDYNPNGEDNIQYSTPSGTPSWFTVNFRAGFFVEKHTQMQLGVENILDKNYRYFASGMSAAGRNLIIAVRYNF
;
A
#
# COMPACT_ATOMS: atom_id res chain seq x y z
N MET A 1 27.36 59.47 10.32
CA MET A 1 26.10 58.71 10.22
C MET A 1 26.07 57.66 9.10
N LYS A 2 26.39 57.95 7.83
CA LYS A 2 26.35 56.94 6.72
C LYS A 2 27.27 55.71 6.97
N LYS A 3 28.46 55.85 7.53
CA LYS A 3 29.38 54.73 7.81
C LYS A 3 28.90 53.80 8.95
N ILE A 4 28.18 54.31 9.94
CA ILE A 4 27.62 53.53 11.06
C ILE A 4 26.42 52.71 10.58
N ILE A 5 25.59 53.26 9.68
CA ILE A 5 24.45 52.56 9.09
C ILE A 5 24.91 51.39 8.21
N ILE A 6 25.98 51.56 7.42
CA ILE A 6 26.54 50.48 6.57
C ILE A 6 27.14 49.36 7.44
N LEU A 7 27.83 49.70 8.55
CA LEU A 7 28.35 48.66 9.45
C LEU A 7 27.23 47.89 10.18
N SER A 8 26.14 48.58 10.57
CA SER A 8 25.00 47.94 11.21
C SER A 8 24.22 47.01 10.25
N ILE A 9 24.10 47.41 9.00
CA ILE A 9 23.46 46.59 7.94
C ILE A 9 24.31 45.36 7.61
N SER A 10 25.65 45.51 7.50
CA SER A 10 26.52 44.35 7.24
C SER A 10 26.59 43.40 8.43
N ALA A 11 26.54 43.87 9.67
CA ALA A 11 26.44 43.03 10.87
C ALA A 11 25.10 42.26 10.94
N LEU A 12 24.00 42.89 10.51
CA LEU A 12 22.69 42.25 10.42
C LEU A 12 22.69 41.14 9.36
N PHE A 13 23.28 41.39 8.18
CA PHE A 13 23.40 40.37 7.11
C PHE A 13 24.29 39.19 7.51
N THR A 14 25.38 39.44 8.26
CA THR A 14 26.23 38.36 8.78
C THR A 14 25.53 37.51 9.83
N GLN A 15 24.75 38.11 10.75
CA GLN A 15 23.97 37.38 11.73
C GLN A 15 22.85 36.55 11.06
N ILE A 16 22.17 37.08 10.04
CA ILE A 16 21.15 36.35 9.27
C ILE A 16 21.82 35.21 8.53
N ALA A 17 22.99 35.39 7.91
CA ALA A 17 23.69 34.32 7.20
C ALA A 17 24.17 33.20 8.14
N ILE A 18 24.63 33.52 9.36
CA ILE A 18 25.04 32.52 10.36
C ILE A 18 23.83 31.75 10.89
N ALA A 19 22.73 32.44 11.21
CA ALA A 19 21.49 31.80 11.65
C ALA A 19 20.92 30.87 10.57
N GLN A 20 20.95 31.31 9.32
CA GLN A 20 20.50 30.47 8.17
C GLN A 20 21.38 29.24 7.98
N LYS A 21 22.70 29.34 8.12
CA LYS A 21 23.63 28.22 8.05
C LYS A 21 23.37 27.20 9.16
N GLN A 22 23.14 27.64 10.38
CA GLN A 22 22.87 26.77 11.53
C GLN A 22 21.51 26.04 11.39
N GLU A 23 20.48 26.68 10.83
CA GLU A 23 19.18 26.05 10.57
C GLU A 23 19.29 25.01 9.43
N LEU A 24 20.02 25.31 8.37
CA LEU A 24 20.29 24.37 7.26
C LEU A 24 21.11 23.16 7.71
N ASP A 25 22.13 23.35 8.55
CA ASP A 25 22.91 22.26 9.13
C ASP A 25 22.06 21.35 10.04
N SER A 26 21.09 21.92 10.77
CA SER A 26 20.14 21.14 11.57
C SER A 26 19.21 20.28 10.71
N LEU A 27 18.68 20.81 9.61
CA LEU A 27 17.82 20.06 8.66
C LEU A 27 18.58 18.92 8.00
N LYS A 28 19.84 19.15 7.62
CA LYS A 28 20.73 18.13 7.06
C LYS A 28 20.96 16.98 8.05
N ASN A 29 21.25 17.30 9.31
CA ASN A 29 21.45 16.31 10.37
C ASN A 29 20.19 15.46 10.65
N ILE A 30 19.01 16.07 10.61
CA ILE A 30 17.75 15.34 10.85
C ILE A 30 17.52 14.26 9.80
N GLN A 31 17.68 14.56 8.51
CA GLN A 31 17.39 13.60 7.44
C GLN A 31 18.38 12.44 7.33
N LEU A 32 19.68 12.70 7.48
CA LEU A 32 20.72 11.67 7.43
C LEU A 32 20.69 10.75 8.65
N ASN A 33 20.21 11.24 9.80
CA ASN A 33 20.07 10.47 11.02
C ASN A 33 18.63 9.96 11.26
N GLN A 34 17.72 10.12 10.29
CA GLN A 34 16.36 9.59 10.38
C GLN A 34 16.41 8.09 10.66
N VAL A 35 15.64 7.64 11.65
CA VAL A 35 15.59 6.24 12.07
C VAL A 35 14.52 5.53 11.27
N VAL A 36 14.87 4.35 10.76
CA VAL A 36 14.00 3.47 9.99
C VAL A 36 14.03 2.06 10.57
N ILE A 37 12.98 1.29 10.30
CA ILE A 37 12.81 -0.08 10.79
C ILE A 37 12.79 -1.08 9.61
N SER A 38 12.38 -0.63 8.43
CA SER A 38 12.15 -1.49 7.26
C SER A 38 13.41 -2.19 6.75
N GLY A 39 14.57 -1.60 6.94
CA GLY A 39 15.83 -2.15 6.43
C GLY A 39 16.50 -3.20 7.32
N ASN A 40 16.12 -3.29 8.59
CA ASN A 40 16.74 -4.23 9.55
C ASN A 40 15.85 -4.38 10.77
N LYS A 41 15.07 -5.39 10.94
CA LYS A 41 14.14 -5.68 12.08
C LYS A 41 14.27 -4.80 13.35
N PHE A 42 15.38 -4.12 13.53
CA PHE A 42 15.67 -3.13 14.57
C PHE A 42 15.75 -1.72 13.98
N ALA A 43 15.53 -0.73 14.83
CA ALA A 43 15.66 0.67 14.46
C ALA A 43 17.13 0.99 14.09
N GLU A 44 17.36 1.56 12.90
CA GLU A 44 18.68 1.92 12.38
C GLU A 44 18.64 3.28 11.66
N LYS A 45 19.79 3.98 11.61
CA LYS A 45 19.89 5.24 10.86
C LYS A 45 19.81 4.96 9.35
N LYS A 46 18.97 5.70 8.64
CA LYS A 46 18.76 5.58 7.20
C LYS A 46 20.06 5.57 6.39
N LYS A 47 21.06 6.37 6.79
CA LYS A 47 22.38 6.40 6.13
C LYS A 47 23.15 5.08 6.12
N ASN A 48 22.88 4.20 7.09
CA ASN A 48 23.52 2.89 7.21
C ASN A 48 22.83 1.79 6.38
N ILE A 49 21.73 2.09 5.71
CA ILE A 49 20.98 1.14 4.88
C ILE A 49 21.20 1.49 3.42
N VAL A 50 21.77 0.55 2.64
CA VAL A 50 22.13 0.80 1.23
C VAL A 50 20.89 0.91 0.35
N GLN A 51 19.87 0.10 0.59
CA GLN A 51 18.62 0.09 -0.19
C GLN A 51 17.86 1.41 -0.04
N LYS A 52 17.22 1.87 -1.11
CA LYS A 52 16.42 3.11 -1.08
C LYS A 52 15.20 2.97 -0.16
N ILE A 53 15.08 3.88 0.79
CA ILE A 53 13.92 3.99 1.70
C ILE A 53 13.37 5.41 1.61
N ASP A 54 12.08 5.52 1.33
CA ASP A 54 11.32 6.77 1.47
C ASP A 54 10.58 6.73 2.81
N VAL A 55 10.71 7.79 3.59
CA VAL A 55 10.11 7.88 4.92
C VAL A 55 9.16 9.06 4.96
N ILE A 56 7.94 8.81 5.40
CA ILE A 56 6.90 9.80 5.57
C ILE A 56 6.59 9.91 7.06
N SER A 57 6.87 11.05 7.63
CA SER A 57 6.69 11.32 9.05
C SER A 57 5.23 11.60 9.42
N GLN A 58 4.89 11.48 10.69
CA GLN A 58 3.58 11.84 11.24
C GLN A 58 3.18 13.29 10.88
N LYS A 59 4.14 14.25 10.93
CA LYS A 59 3.89 15.65 10.55
C LYS A 59 3.47 15.76 9.09
N GLU A 60 4.15 15.07 8.18
CA GLU A 60 3.83 15.07 6.75
C GLU A 60 2.47 14.42 6.50
N ILE A 61 2.17 13.26 7.11
CA ILE A 61 0.86 12.60 7.03
C ILE A 61 -0.25 13.56 7.49
N ALA A 62 -0.06 14.23 8.63
CA ALA A 62 -1.03 15.18 9.15
C ALA A 62 -1.22 16.41 8.24
N GLN A 63 -0.14 16.92 7.61
CA GLN A 63 -0.20 18.04 6.67
C GLN A 63 -0.82 17.64 5.32
N MET A 64 -0.63 16.40 4.87
CA MET A 64 -1.31 15.86 3.69
C MET A 64 -2.82 15.83 3.87
N ASN A 65 -3.30 15.60 5.08
CA ASN A 65 -4.72 15.55 5.42
C ASN A 65 -5.51 14.60 4.51
N ALA A 66 -4.92 13.43 4.18
CA ALA A 66 -5.46 12.43 3.27
C ALA A 66 -6.63 11.65 3.89
N GLN A 67 -7.54 11.13 3.07
CA GLN A 67 -8.74 10.40 3.52
C GLN A 67 -8.40 9.04 4.14
N ASN A 68 -7.43 8.33 3.56
CA ASN A 68 -7.00 6.99 3.97
C ASN A 68 -5.52 6.78 3.66
N THR A 69 -4.97 5.66 4.08
CA THR A 69 -3.55 5.32 3.89
C THR A 69 -3.14 5.18 2.43
N ALA A 70 -4.04 4.73 1.53
CA ALA A 70 -3.78 4.68 0.09
C ALA A 70 -3.57 6.08 -0.51
N ASP A 71 -4.35 7.06 -0.05
CA ASP A 71 -4.22 8.46 -0.49
C ASP A 71 -2.97 9.12 0.10
N VAL A 72 -2.52 8.75 1.30
CA VAL A 72 -1.20 9.16 1.82
C VAL A 72 -0.11 8.74 0.85
N LEU A 73 -0.08 7.47 0.42
CA LEU A 73 0.91 6.96 -0.53
C LEU A 73 0.88 7.70 -1.85
N THR A 74 -0.31 7.92 -2.42
CA THR A 74 -0.49 8.68 -3.68
C THR A 74 0.06 10.10 -3.57
N ASN A 75 -0.22 10.80 -2.46
CA ASN A 75 0.22 12.18 -2.23
C ASN A 75 1.74 12.33 -2.08
N THR A 76 2.48 11.24 -1.84
CA THR A 76 3.95 11.29 -1.84
C THR A 76 4.54 11.55 -3.23
N GLY A 77 3.81 11.21 -4.31
CA GLY A 77 4.30 11.22 -5.69
C GLY A 77 5.37 10.14 -5.96
N GLN A 78 5.60 9.22 -5.02
CA GLN A 78 6.60 8.17 -5.11
C GLN A 78 5.99 6.79 -5.37
N VAL A 79 4.75 6.58 -4.91
CA VAL A 79 4.01 5.34 -5.04
C VAL A 79 2.77 5.58 -5.90
N PHE A 80 2.62 4.80 -6.94
CA PHE A 80 1.38 4.78 -7.71
C PHE A 80 0.36 3.91 -6.99
N VAL A 81 -0.92 4.32 -6.97
CA VAL A 81 -1.99 3.54 -6.34
C VAL A 81 -3.15 3.39 -7.31
N GLN A 82 -3.47 2.14 -7.64
CA GLN A 82 -4.61 1.79 -8.47
C GLN A 82 -5.86 1.65 -7.59
N LYS A 83 -7.03 2.10 -8.08
CA LYS A 83 -8.32 1.98 -7.37
C LYS A 83 -9.42 1.48 -8.31
N SER A 84 -10.16 0.45 -7.88
CA SER A 84 -11.38 -0.06 -8.55
C SER A 84 -12.66 0.33 -7.81
N GLN A 85 -12.53 0.69 -6.54
CA GLN A 85 -13.60 1.17 -5.66
C GLN A 85 -13.05 2.27 -4.75
N GLN A 86 -13.94 3.07 -4.15
CA GLN A 86 -13.54 4.15 -3.24
C GLN A 86 -12.86 3.61 -1.98
N GLY A 87 -13.41 2.55 -1.38
CA GLY A 87 -12.82 1.83 -0.26
C GLY A 87 -11.81 0.78 -0.72
N GLY A 88 -10.69 1.22 -1.27
CA GLY A 88 -9.61 0.34 -1.69
C GLY A 88 -8.41 1.09 -2.21
N GLY A 89 -7.35 0.36 -2.48
CA GLY A 89 -6.14 0.90 -3.09
C GLY A 89 -5.05 -0.15 -3.15
N SER A 90 -4.48 -0.32 -4.33
CA SER A 90 -3.40 -1.26 -4.59
C SER A 90 -2.13 -0.47 -4.89
N PRO A 91 -1.17 -0.41 -3.94
CA PRO A 91 0.10 0.26 -4.17
C PRO A 91 0.93 -0.47 -5.22
N VAL A 92 1.60 0.31 -6.07
CA VAL A 92 2.54 -0.18 -7.08
C VAL A 92 3.91 0.43 -6.82
N ILE A 93 4.92 -0.42 -6.62
CA ILE A 93 6.32 -0.03 -6.45
C ILE A 93 7.13 -0.68 -7.57
N ARG A 94 7.79 0.14 -8.40
CA ARG A 94 8.64 -0.34 -9.50
C ARG A 94 7.93 -1.31 -10.47
N GLY A 95 6.62 -1.10 -10.71
CA GLY A 95 5.82 -1.97 -11.58
C GLY A 95 5.37 -3.29 -10.95
N PHE A 96 5.70 -3.53 -9.68
CA PHE A 96 5.14 -4.62 -8.89
C PHE A 96 3.94 -4.13 -8.09
N GLU A 97 2.91 -4.95 -7.97
CA GLU A 97 1.67 -4.65 -7.29
C GLU A 97 1.25 -5.80 -6.37
N ALA A 98 0.43 -5.47 -5.39
CA ALA A 98 -0.39 -6.38 -4.62
C ALA A 98 0.41 -7.54 -3.99
N SER A 99 0.24 -8.78 -4.43
CA SER A 99 0.94 -9.95 -3.89
C SER A 99 2.47 -9.92 -4.08
N ARG A 100 3.00 -8.97 -4.86
CA ARG A 100 4.44 -8.77 -5.08
C ARG A 100 5.02 -7.61 -4.27
N ILE A 101 4.20 -6.97 -3.44
CA ILE A 101 4.59 -5.97 -2.44
C ILE A 101 4.15 -6.48 -1.07
N GLN A 102 5.05 -6.41 -0.10
CA GLN A 102 4.67 -6.77 1.26
C GLN A 102 4.18 -5.55 2.02
N LEU A 103 3.03 -5.69 2.67
CA LEU A 103 2.53 -4.73 3.66
C LEU A 103 2.88 -5.22 5.06
N ASN A 104 3.45 -4.33 5.86
CA ASN A 104 3.88 -4.63 7.23
C ASN A 104 3.34 -3.57 8.18
N ILE A 105 2.66 -3.98 9.25
CA ILE A 105 2.18 -3.08 10.29
C ILE A 105 2.81 -3.46 11.64
N ASP A 106 3.52 -2.53 12.26
CA ASP A 106 4.22 -2.74 13.54
C ASP A 106 5.08 -4.01 13.55
N GLY A 107 5.77 -4.31 12.43
CA GLY A 107 6.60 -5.50 12.26
C GLY A 107 5.84 -6.78 11.88
N ILE A 108 4.52 -6.72 11.76
CA ILE A 108 3.66 -7.87 11.45
C ILE A 108 3.24 -7.83 9.98
N ARG A 109 3.46 -8.91 9.25
CA ARG A 109 3.10 -9.06 7.86
C ARG A 109 1.57 -9.13 7.70
N MET A 110 1.02 -8.33 6.80
CA MET A 110 -0.40 -8.31 6.45
C MET A 110 -0.75 -9.26 5.29
N ASN A 111 0.21 -9.52 4.38
CA ASN A 111 0.00 -10.44 3.26
C ASN A 111 -0.36 -11.83 3.79
N ASN A 112 -1.46 -12.37 3.33
CA ASN A 112 -2.00 -13.67 3.73
C ASN A 112 -2.14 -14.62 2.53
N ALA A 113 -2.67 -15.81 2.76
CA ALA A 113 -2.74 -16.89 1.78
C ALA A 113 -3.65 -16.63 0.56
N ILE A 114 -4.46 -15.56 0.56
CA ILE A 114 -5.30 -15.15 -0.58
C ILE A 114 -4.98 -13.74 -1.09
N TYR A 115 -3.79 -13.22 -0.77
CA TYR A 115 -3.35 -11.94 -1.32
C TYR A 115 -3.22 -12.05 -2.83
N ARG A 116 -4.10 -11.36 -3.55
CA ARG A 116 -4.24 -11.50 -5.01
C ARG A 116 -3.23 -10.64 -5.78
N SER A 117 -3.18 -10.83 -7.08
CA SER A 117 -2.22 -10.15 -7.97
C SER A 117 -2.62 -8.72 -8.36
N GLY A 118 -3.81 -8.23 -8.00
CA GLY A 118 -4.26 -6.86 -8.31
C GLY A 118 -5.49 -6.45 -7.52
N HIS A 119 -5.82 -5.16 -7.58
CA HIS A 119 -7.06 -4.59 -7.05
C HIS A 119 -7.32 -4.90 -5.57
N LEU A 120 -6.27 -4.75 -4.72
CA LEU A 120 -6.39 -4.97 -3.28
C LEU A 120 -7.16 -3.84 -2.60
N GLN A 121 -7.91 -4.19 -1.55
CA GLN A 121 -8.52 -3.24 -0.63
C GLN A 121 -7.83 -3.17 0.75
N ASN A 122 -6.91 -4.07 1.04
CA ASN A 122 -6.37 -4.32 2.40
C ASN A 122 -5.65 -3.12 3.02
N ILE A 123 -5.05 -2.23 2.21
CA ILE A 123 -4.36 -1.03 2.73
C ILE A 123 -5.30 -0.09 3.49
N ILE A 124 -6.60 -0.08 3.19
CA ILE A 124 -7.57 0.76 3.90
C ILE A 124 -7.85 0.27 5.32
N THR A 125 -7.53 -0.98 5.66
CA THR A 125 -7.71 -1.53 7.01
C THR A 125 -6.68 -1.02 8.01
N VAL A 126 -5.86 -0.04 7.61
CA VAL A 126 -4.92 0.68 8.48
C VAL A 126 -5.28 2.15 8.49
N ASP A 127 -5.73 2.64 9.65
CA ASP A 127 -6.09 4.03 9.86
C ASP A 127 -4.86 4.95 9.78
N ASN A 128 -4.86 5.87 8.80
CA ASN A 128 -3.79 6.86 8.63
C ASN A 128 -3.64 7.83 9.82
N ASN A 129 -4.70 8.03 10.63
CA ASN A 129 -4.62 8.88 11.82
C ASN A 129 -3.87 8.21 12.98
N SER A 130 -3.77 6.88 12.95
CA SER A 130 -3.00 6.09 13.93
C SER A 130 -1.51 5.96 13.58
N ILE A 131 -1.10 6.30 12.34
CA ILE A 131 0.28 6.11 11.87
C ILE A 131 1.21 7.19 12.45
N GLU A 132 2.34 6.74 12.99
CA GLU A 132 3.46 7.58 13.40
C GLU A 132 4.47 7.80 12.26
N GLN A 133 4.77 6.73 11.51
CA GLN A 133 5.72 6.73 10.42
C GLN A 133 5.31 5.71 9.35
N LEU A 134 5.44 6.09 8.09
CA LEU A 134 5.28 5.20 6.95
C LEU A 134 6.60 5.14 6.21
N GLU A 135 7.09 3.93 5.93
CA GLU A 135 8.31 3.69 5.17
C GLU A 135 8.02 2.89 3.91
N VAL A 136 8.61 3.29 2.80
CA VAL A 136 8.57 2.56 1.54
C VAL A 136 9.97 2.09 1.21
N LEU A 137 10.24 0.81 1.42
CA LEU A 137 11.48 0.16 1.05
C LEU A 137 11.35 -0.29 -0.41
N ASN A 138 12.16 0.29 -1.29
CA ASN A 138 12.08 0.11 -2.73
C ASN A 138 12.98 -1.04 -3.22
N GLY A 139 12.46 -1.89 -4.13
CA GLY A 139 13.17 -3.05 -4.69
C GLY A 139 13.10 -4.30 -3.80
N PRO A 140 13.63 -5.44 -4.28
CA PRO A 140 13.53 -6.71 -3.57
C PRO A 140 14.11 -6.65 -2.16
N ALA A 141 13.32 -7.08 -1.18
CA ALA A 141 13.66 -7.07 0.23
C ALA A 141 13.43 -8.43 0.92
N SER A 142 13.44 -9.51 0.12
CA SER A 142 13.12 -10.84 0.63
C SER A 142 14.14 -11.39 1.63
N THR A 143 15.34 -10.83 1.71
CA THR A 143 16.35 -11.20 2.72
C THR A 143 15.84 -10.95 4.14
N ILE A 144 15.20 -9.82 4.40
CA ILE A 144 14.66 -9.46 5.72
C ILE A 144 13.18 -9.83 5.88
N HIS A 145 12.40 -9.70 4.79
CA HIS A 145 10.95 -9.77 4.86
C HIS A 145 10.36 -11.09 4.30
N GLY A 146 11.16 -11.90 3.60
CA GLY A 146 10.72 -13.19 3.05
C GLY A 146 9.89 -13.06 1.77
N SER A 147 8.97 -14.00 1.57
CA SER A 147 8.12 -14.05 0.37
C SER A 147 7.34 -12.75 0.17
N ASP A 148 6.99 -12.43 -1.09
CA ASP A 148 6.16 -11.31 -1.55
C ASP A 148 6.86 -9.93 -1.59
N ALA A 149 8.05 -9.80 -1.05
CA ALA A 149 8.84 -8.56 -1.11
C ALA A 149 9.66 -8.46 -2.42
N LEU A 150 9.01 -8.62 -3.59
CA LEU A 150 9.65 -8.53 -4.91
C LEU A 150 9.85 -7.09 -5.37
N GLY A 151 8.82 -6.27 -5.27
CA GLY A 151 8.84 -4.86 -5.65
C GLY A 151 9.28 -3.94 -4.52
N GLY A 152 9.05 -4.36 -3.29
CA GLY A 152 9.34 -3.60 -2.09
C GLY A 152 8.49 -3.97 -0.90
N VAL A 153 8.64 -3.19 0.17
CA VAL A 153 7.87 -3.34 1.41
C VAL A 153 7.34 -1.98 1.84
N ILE A 154 6.07 -1.91 2.21
CA ILE A 154 5.47 -0.77 2.87
C ILE A 154 5.37 -1.09 4.36
N VAL A 155 6.08 -0.35 5.18
CA VAL A 155 6.06 -0.49 6.64
C VAL A 155 5.26 0.65 7.25
N LEU A 156 4.24 0.29 8.01
CA LEU A 156 3.32 1.18 8.70
C LEU A 156 3.59 1.05 10.20
N LYS A 157 4.23 2.04 10.78
CA LYS A 157 4.42 2.12 12.22
C LYS A 157 3.30 2.94 12.83
N THR A 158 2.48 2.33 13.68
CA THR A 158 1.45 3.05 14.43
C THR A 158 2.03 3.70 15.69
N LYS A 159 1.36 4.73 16.19
CA LYS A 159 1.79 5.49 17.36
C LYS A 159 1.99 4.58 18.57
N ASP A 160 3.09 4.79 19.29
CA ASP A 160 3.39 4.07 20.52
C ASP A 160 2.81 4.80 21.74
N PRO A 161 2.46 4.05 22.81
CA PRO A 161 2.03 4.62 24.09
C PRO A 161 3.12 5.51 24.68
N LYS A 162 2.73 6.65 25.28
CA LYS A 162 3.64 7.58 25.95
C LYS A 162 3.66 7.33 27.45
N PHE A 163 4.85 7.11 28.01
CA PHE A 163 5.03 6.92 29.44
C PHE A 163 4.88 8.25 30.21
N GLY A 164 4.37 8.17 31.42
CA GLY A 164 4.32 9.27 32.37
C GLY A 164 5.63 9.45 33.12
N LYS A 165 5.69 10.49 33.93
CA LYS A 165 6.89 10.83 34.74
C LYS A 165 6.83 10.21 36.14
N SER A 166 5.66 9.90 36.62
CA SER A 166 5.42 9.43 37.99
C SER A 166 4.91 7.97 38.03
N LYS A 167 4.77 7.43 39.23
CA LYS A 167 4.13 6.11 39.46
C LYS A 167 2.60 6.18 39.36
N ARG A 168 2.00 7.39 39.34
CA ARG A 168 0.55 7.57 39.21
C ARG A 168 0.20 7.60 37.73
N LEU A 169 -0.99 7.08 37.40
CA LEU A 169 -1.52 7.13 36.04
C LEU A 169 -1.90 8.59 35.71
N GLU A 170 -1.34 9.11 34.62
CA GLU A 170 -1.55 10.47 34.15
C GLU A 170 -1.89 10.50 32.66
N LEU A 171 -2.58 11.54 32.22
CA LEU A 171 -2.80 11.81 30.80
C LEU A 171 -1.49 12.32 30.20
N THR A 172 -0.85 11.53 29.33
CA THR A 172 0.45 11.84 28.74
C THR A 172 0.35 12.39 27.31
N GLY A 173 -0.85 12.43 26.76
CA GLY A 173 -1.16 13.01 25.46
C GLY A 173 -2.58 12.68 25.00
N ALA A 174 -3.13 13.55 24.17
CA ALA A 174 -4.41 13.33 23.50
C ALA A 174 -4.38 13.94 22.10
N ASN A 175 -5.14 13.37 21.17
CA ASN A 175 -5.40 13.98 19.89
C ASN A 175 -6.85 13.81 19.48
N ALA A 176 -7.37 14.78 18.73
CA ALA A 176 -8.67 14.67 18.10
C ALA A 176 -8.60 15.24 16.69
N LEU A 177 -9.45 14.74 15.79
CA LEU A 177 -9.62 15.24 14.43
C LEU A 177 -11.10 15.20 14.07
N MET A 178 -11.57 16.28 13.47
CA MET A 178 -12.80 16.31 12.69
C MET A 178 -12.45 16.76 11.28
N ARG A 179 -12.93 16.03 10.26
CA ARG A 179 -12.66 16.30 8.85
C ARG A 179 -13.92 16.17 8.01
N TYR A 180 -14.09 17.09 7.09
CA TYR A 180 -15.13 17.07 6.06
C TYR A 180 -14.51 17.31 4.68
N SER A 181 -15.02 16.62 3.65
CA SER A 181 -14.68 16.89 2.27
C SER A 181 -15.90 16.83 1.36
N THR A 182 -15.91 17.69 0.31
CA THR A 182 -17.10 17.89 -0.51
C THR A 182 -17.28 16.87 -1.63
N ALA A 183 -16.19 16.33 -2.19
CA ALA A 183 -16.26 15.46 -3.37
C ALA A 183 -17.02 14.15 -3.12
N ASN A 184 -17.01 13.65 -1.90
CA ASN A 184 -17.73 12.45 -1.47
C ASN A 184 -18.46 12.66 -0.14
N GLN A 185 -18.69 13.90 0.27
CA GLN A 185 -19.37 14.24 1.53
C GLN A 185 -18.80 13.50 2.75
N GLU A 186 -17.47 13.28 2.74
CA GLU A 186 -16.79 12.59 3.83
C GLU A 186 -17.00 13.29 5.16
N LYS A 187 -17.22 12.48 6.19
CA LYS A 187 -17.27 12.89 7.60
C LYS A 187 -16.38 11.94 8.38
N THR A 188 -15.25 12.44 8.85
CA THR A 188 -14.29 11.63 9.64
C THR A 188 -14.10 12.26 11.01
N GLY A 189 -14.24 11.44 12.05
CA GLY A 189 -13.89 11.76 13.42
C GLY A 189 -12.84 10.81 13.97
N ASN A 190 -11.82 11.34 14.64
CA ASN A 190 -10.77 10.56 15.30
C ASN A 190 -10.52 11.08 16.71
N ILE A 191 -10.28 10.19 17.65
CA ILE A 191 -9.84 10.49 19.01
C ILE A 191 -8.73 9.52 19.39
N GLY A 192 -7.64 10.06 19.93
CA GLY A 192 -6.53 9.28 20.48
C GLY A 192 -6.17 9.76 21.89
N ILE A 193 -5.93 8.84 22.82
CA ILE A 193 -5.64 9.13 24.23
C ILE A 193 -4.44 8.29 24.67
N HIS A 194 -3.45 8.95 25.26
CA HIS A 194 -2.32 8.32 25.92
C HIS A 194 -2.44 8.45 27.44
N LEU A 195 -2.37 7.34 28.12
CA LEU A 195 -2.31 7.29 29.59
C LEU A 195 -1.01 6.60 30.00
N GLY A 196 -0.34 7.07 31.02
CA GLY A 196 0.93 6.45 31.42
C GLY A 196 1.34 6.69 32.85
N THR A 197 2.10 5.75 33.37
CA THR A 197 2.99 5.87 34.53
C THR A 197 4.43 5.83 34.04
N ASN A 198 5.41 5.89 34.91
CA ASN A 198 6.82 5.75 34.53
C ASN A 198 7.22 4.32 34.07
N LYS A 199 6.36 3.30 34.23
CA LYS A 199 6.62 1.91 33.80
C LYS A 199 5.53 1.30 32.92
N PHE A 200 4.34 1.86 32.91
CA PHE A 200 3.21 1.40 32.11
C PHE A 200 2.67 2.53 31.27
N ALA A 201 2.32 2.24 30.03
CA ALA A 201 1.69 3.20 29.14
C ALA A 201 0.62 2.51 28.28
N SER A 202 -0.44 3.26 27.98
CA SER A 202 -1.55 2.84 27.14
C SER A 202 -1.83 3.90 26.08
N TYR A 203 -2.18 3.46 24.86
CA TYR A 203 -2.67 4.31 23.79
C TYR A 203 -3.91 3.71 23.18
N THR A 204 -4.99 4.47 23.19
CA THR A 204 -6.25 4.14 22.54
C THR A 204 -6.49 5.12 21.40
N ASN A 205 -6.81 4.62 20.20
CA ASN A 205 -7.20 5.45 19.06
C ASN A 205 -8.44 4.87 18.40
N ILE A 206 -9.43 5.72 18.13
CA ILE A 206 -10.68 5.35 17.48
C ILE A 206 -10.93 6.33 16.33
N THR A 207 -11.17 5.80 15.14
CA THR A 207 -11.54 6.58 13.95
C THR A 207 -12.82 6.03 13.35
N PHE A 208 -13.77 6.92 13.08
CA PHE A 208 -14.96 6.61 12.31
C PHE A 208 -15.01 7.51 11.08
N SER A 209 -15.25 6.90 9.90
CA SER A 209 -15.36 7.60 8.62
C SER A 209 -16.63 7.19 7.90
N ASP A 210 -17.35 8.18 7.35
CA ASP A 210 -18.53 8.01 6.51
C ASP A 210 -18.26 8.70 5.17
N PHE A 211 -18.17 7.93 4.09
CA PHE A 211 -17.93 8.40 2.73
C PHE A 211 -19.19 8.24 1.91
N GLY A 212 -19.72 9.33 1.37
CA GLY A 212 -20.78 9.30 0.39
C GLY A 212 -20.28 8.96 -1.02
N ASP A 213 -21.19 9.05 -2.00
CA ASP A 213 -20.86 8.78 -3.40
C ASP A 213 -19.91 9.84 -3.98
N LEU A 214 -18.90 9.39 -4.70
CA LEU A 214 -17.85 10.25 -5.24
C LEU A 214 -18.34 11.04 -6.48
N VAL A 215 -18.13 12.34 -6.46
CA VAL A 215 -18.35 13.23 -7.61
C VAL A 215 -17.03 13.40 -8.36
N GLN A 216 -17.01 13.03 -9.64
CA GLN A 216 -15.86 13.20 -10.54
C GLN A 216 -15.79 14.61 -11.13
N GLY A 217 -14.64 14.97 -11.70
CA GLY A 217 -14.46 16.27 -12.36
C GLY A 217 -15.33 16.44 -13.60
N LYS A 218 -15.63 17.71 -13.91
CA LYS A 218 -16.51 18.08 -15.05
C LYS A 218 -15.72 18.53 -16.29
N ASN A 219 -14.46 18.94 -16.11
CA ASN A 219 -13.62 19.48 -17.17
C ASN A 219 -12.71 18.41 -17.79
N GLY A 220 -12.79 18.20 -19.09
CA GLY A 220 -11.98 17.21 -19.83
C GLY A 220 -12.23 17.31 -21.34
N VAL A 221 -11.61 16.38 -22.09
CA VAL A 221 -11.90 16.24 -23.52
C VAL A 221 -13.26 15.58 -23.70
N ASP A 222 -14.13 16.10 -24.57
CA ASP A 222 -15.51 15.63 -24.75
C ASP A 222 -15.65 14.12 -24.94
N SER A 223 -14.73 13.47 -25.68
CA SER A 223 -14.72 12.01 -25.86
C SER A 223 -14.53 11.25 -24.54
N ILE A 224 -13.66 11.76 -23.66
CA ILE A 224 -13.41 11.19 -22.32
C ILE A 224 -14.62 11.40 -21.42
N MET A 225 -15.24 12.58 -21.49
CA MET A 225 -16.40 12.91 -20.67
C MET A 225 -17.61 12.05 -21.00
N LYS A 226 -17.82 11.72 -22.28
CA LYS A 226 -18.89 10.80 -22.70
C LYS A 226 -18.64 9.37 -22.19
N LEU A 227 -17.40 8.88 -22.28
CA LEU A 227 -17.03 7.52 -21.89
C LEU A 227 -17.16 7.29 -20.38
N TRP A 228 -16.82 8.29 -19.55
CA TRP A 228 -16.75 8.11 -18.08
C TRP A 228 -17.95 8.66 -17.32
N LYS A 229 -18.93 9.25 -18.01
CA LYS A 229 -20.23 9.56 -17.42
C LYS A 229 -21.06 8.29 -17.27
N LYS A 230 -21.74 8.17 -16.15
CA LYS A 230 -22.72 7.10 -15.94
C LYS A 230 -24.14 7.69 -16.07
N PRO A 231 -24.81 7.52 -17.22
CA PRO A 231 -26.12 8.13 -17.46
C PRO A 231 -27.26 7.41 -16.74
N PHE A 232 -27.02 6.26 -16.13
CA PHE A 232 -28.04 5.46 -15.47
C PHE A 232 -27.59 4.97 -14.10
N ILE A 233 -28.57 4.63 -13.28
CA ILE A 233 -28.42 3.85 -12.05
C ILE A 233 -29.36 2.63 -12.14
N VAL A 234 -29.04 1.54 -11.47
CA VAL A 234 -29.95 0.41 -11.33
C VAL A 234 -30.60 0.49 -9.95
N ALA A 235 -31.92 0.50 -9.93
CA ALA A 235 -32.74 0.47 -8.72
C ALA A 235 -33.80 -0.62 -8.81
N ARG A 236 -34.23 -1.13 -7.67
CA ARG A 236 -35.34 -2.10 -7.62
C ARG A 236 -36.65 -1.33 -7.40
N VAL A 237 -37.48 -1.28 -8.42
CA VAL A 237 -38.78 -0.61 -8.44
C VAL A 237 -39.87 -1.68 -8.61
N ASN A 238 -40.85 -1.72 -7.72
CA ASN A 238 -41.92 -2.72 -7.75
C ASN A 238 -41.38 -4.16 -7.94
N ASN A 239 -40.38 -4.53 -7.16
CA ASN A 239 -39.71 -5.83 -7.21
C ASN A 239 -39.02 -6.16 -8.55
N THR A 240 -38.80 -5.19 -9.42
CA THR A 240 -38.13 -5.35 -10.72
C THR A 240 -36.94 -4.41 -10.80
N ASP A 241 -35.78 -4.95 -11.28
CA ASP A 241 -34.63 -4.09 -11.54
C ASP A 241 -34.94 -3.16 -12.72
N THR A 242 -34.76 -1.87 -12.49
CA THR A 242 -35.05 -0.82 -13.47
C THR A 242 -33.82 0.07 -13.62
N MET A 243 -33.45 0.36 -14.87
CA MET A 243 -32.46 1.38 -15.18
C MET A 243 -33.12 2.74 -15.14
N LEU A 244 -32.77 3.54 -14.15
CA LEU A 244 -33.25 4.92 -13.98
C LEU A 244 -32.19 5.88 -14.52
N ALA A 245 -32.62 7.06 -15.02
CA ALA A 245 -31.69 8.10 -15.39
C ALA A 245 -30.90 8.60 -14.16
N ASN A 246 -29.59 8.68 -14.29
CA ASN A 246 -28.77 9.36 -13.27
C ASN A 246 -28.90 10.86 -13.45
N THR A 247 -29.53 11.54 -12.52
CA THR A 247 -29.78 12.99 -12.57
C THR A 247 -28.50 13.83 -12.53
N ASP A 248 -27.42 13.28 -11.93
CA ASP A 248 -26.07 13.85 -11.99
C ASP A 248 -25.09 12.82 -12.56
N PRO A 249 -24.82 12.81 -13.87
CA PRO A 249 -23.95 11.82 -14.52
C PRO A 249 -22.48 11.92 -14.09
N TYR A 250 -22.08 12.95 -13.35
CA TYR A 250 -20.76 13.09 -12.74
C TYR A 250 -20.67 12.43 -11.35
N LYS A 251 -21.82 12.19 -10.71
CA LYS A 251 -21.87 11.45 -9.46
C LYS A 251 -21.78 9.95 -9.73
N GLN A 252 -20.75 9.34 -9.23
CA GLN A 252 -20.51 7.90 -9.31
C GLN A 252 -21.34 7.20 -8.22
N VAL A 253 -22.65 7.06 -8.47
CA VAL A 253 -23.61 6.49 -7.52
C VAL A 253 -23.24 5.06 -7.18
N SER A 254 -23.39 4.69 -5.91
CA SER A 254 -22.93 3.44 -5.32
C SER A 254 -21.40 3.33 -5.28
N THR A 255 -20.75 4.35 -4.70
CA THR A 255 -19.33 4.29 -4.33
C THR A 255 -19.10 4.53 -2.84
N GLY A 256 -20.11 5.03 -2.12
CA GLY A 256 -20.01 5.34 -0.70
C GLY A 256 -19.83 4.11 0.18
N TYR A 257 -19.15 4.28 1.32
CA TYR A 257 -18.97 3.26 2.35
C TYR A 257 -18.64 3.90 3.70
N LYS A 258 -18.70 3.10 4.78
CA LYS A 258 -18.33 3.52 6.14
C LYS A 258 -17.23 2.65 6.67
N GLN A 259 -16.42 3.18 7.60
CA GLN A 259 -15.34 2.44 8.24
C GLN A 259 -15.16 2.83 9.70
N LEU A 260 -14.91 1.83 10.54
CA LEU A 260 -14.53 1.95 11.94
C LEU A 260 -13.17 1.31 12.14
N ASP A 261 -12.24 2.07 12.72
CA ASP A 261 -10.90 1.60 13.08
C ASP A 261 -10.63 1.85 14.57
N ILE A 262 -10.14 0.84 15.25
CA ILE A 262 -9.79 0.89 16.68
C ILE A 262 -8.37 0.36 16.83
N LEU A 263 -7.51 1.10 17.52
CA LEU A 263 -6.19 0.69 17.94
C LEU A 263 -6.06 0.83 19.46
N GLN A 264 -5.64 -0.25 20.11
CA GLN A 264 -5.28 -0.25 21.52
C GLN A 264 -3.87 -0.82 21.68
N LYS A 265 -2.95 -0.03 22.22
CA LYS A 265 -1.62 -0.50 22.58
C LYS A 265 -1.37 -0.35 24.07
N PHE A 266 -0.68 -1.34 24.64
CA PHE A 266 -0.11 -1.27 25.98
C PHE A 266 1.40 -1.48 25.90
N SER A 267 2.14 -0.78 26.76
CA SER A 267 3.57 -0.94 26.90
C SER A 267 3.93 -0.99 28.39
N PHE A 268 4.72 -1.99 28.77
CA PHE A 268 5.22 -2.17 30.12
C PHE A 268 6.72 -2.34 30.13
N THR A 269 7.44 -1.49 30.91
CA THR A 269 8.90 -1.49 31.05
C THR A 269 9.27 -1.75 32.50
N PRO A 270 9.37 -3.03 32.92
CA PRO A 270 9.76 -3.37 34.30
C PRO A 270 11.14 -2.82 34.65
N THR A 271 12.07 -2.85 33.69
CA THR A 271 13.42 -2.28 33.75
C THR A 271 13.70 -1.40 32.54
N LYS A 272 14.82 -0.67 32.54
CA LYS A 272 15.24 0.15 31.39
C LYS A 272 15.53 -0.65 30.13
N ASN A 273 15.86 -1.93 30.28
CA ASN A 273 16.34 -2.79 29.23
C ASN A 273 15.28 -3.78 28.72
N ILE A 274 14.11 -3.85 29.34
CA ILE A 274 13.06 -4.80 28.99
C ILE A 274 11.76 -4.07 28.74
N ARG A 275 11.12 -4.35 27.60
CA ARG A 275 9.80 -3.84 27.22
C ARG A 275 8.89 -5.00 26.80
N HIS A 276 7.69 -4.98 27.32
CA HIS A 276 6.58 -5.81 26.88
C HIS A 276 5.55 -4.91 26.20
N GLY A 277 5.07 -5.32 25.05
CA GLY A 277 4.04 -4.63 24.29
C GLY A 277 2.85 -5.54 23.96
N VAL A 278 1.65 -4.99 24.00
CA VAL A 278 0.45 -5.62 23.47
C VAL A 278 -0.17 -4.65 22.47
N ASN A 279 -0.51 -5.16 21.28
CA ASN A 279 -1.09 -4.39 20.19
C ASN A 279 -2.38 -5.07 19.73
N ILE A 280 -3.49 -4.36 19.83
CA ILE A 280 -4.82 -4.82 19.42
C ILE A 280 -5.33 -3.84 18.37
N GLN A 281 -5.68 -4.34 17.19
CA GLN A 281 -6.25 -3.55 16.12
C GLN A 281 -7.54 -4.20 15.64
N TYR A 282 -8.53 -3.38 15.39
CA TYR A 282 -9.78 -3.76 14.77
C TYR A 282 -10.13 -2.76 13.67
N SER A 283 -10.42 -3.26 12.48
CA SER A 283 -10.89 -2.49 11.34
C SER A 283 -12.10 -3.19 10.74
N ASN A 284 -13.16 -2.45 10.48
CA ASN A 284 -14.38 -2.96 9.87
C ASN A 284 -14.99 -1.93 8.94
N SER A 285 -15.27 -2.35 7.70
CA SER A 285 -16.00 -1.53 6.73
C SER A 285 -17.46 -1.95 6.63
N SER A 286 -18.33 -1.06 6.15
CA SER A 286 -19.60 -1.45 5.54
C SER A 286 -19.34 -2.15 4.19
N ASN A 287 -20.40 -2.50 3.46
CA ASN A 287 -20.29 -2.91 2.06
C ASN A 287 -19.55 -1.83 1.25
N ILE A 288 -18.63 -2.27 0.38
CA ILE A 288 -17.83 -1.43 -0.52
C ILE A 288 -18.23 -1.74 -1.95
N PRO A 289 -19.09 -0.93 -2.57
CA PRO A 289 -19.56 -1.21 -3.93
C PRO A 289 -18.43 -1.17 -4.96
N ARG A 290 -18.50 -2.07 -5.94
CA ARG A 290 -17.63 -2.14 -7.11
C ARG A 290 -18.25 -1.34 -8.25
N TYR A 291 -18.00 -0.03 -8.23
CA TYR A 291 -18.55 0.90 -9.23
C TYR A 291 -18.18 0.52 -10.67
N ASP A 292 -16.96 0.05 -10.90
CA ASP A 292 -16.51 -0.44 -12.20
C ASP A 292 -17.46 -1.52 -12.75
N ARG A 293 -17.83 -2.51 -11.93
CA ARG A 293 -18.75 -3.59 -12.30
C ARG A 293 -20.20 -3.11 -12.44
N LEU A 294 -20.62 -2.17 -11.63
CA LEU A 294 -21.96 -1.58 -11.68
C LEU A 294 -22.15 -0.63 -12.88
N SER A 295 -21.05 -0.18 -13.50
CA SER A 295 -21.09 0.67 -14.70
C SER A 295 -21.07 -0.10 -16.01
N GLU A 296 -20.79 -1.42 -15.98
CA GLU A 296 -20.74 -2.27 -17.17
C GLU A 296 -22.11 -2.46 -17.83
N THR A 297 -22.14 -2.37 -19.16
CA THR A 297 -23.32 -2.65 -19.99
C THR A 297 -23.00 -3.65 -21.10
N ALA A 298 -24.03 -4.33 -21.57
CA ALA A 298 -24.02 -5.10 -22.83
C ALA A 298 -25.19 -4.62 -23.67
N ALA A 299 -24.95 -4.20 -24.91
CA ALA A 299 -25.98 -3.60 -25.80
C ALA A 299 -26.82 -2.51 -25.10
N GLY A 300 -26.21 -1.67 -24.25
CA GLY A 300 -26.89 -0.60 -23.52
C GLY A 300 -27.66 -1.03 -22.26
N ILE A 301 -27.72 -2.33 -21.96
CA ILE A 301 -28.38 -2.87 -20.76
C ILE A 301 -27.34 -3.15 -19.69
N ALA A 302 -27.62 -2.77 -18.43
CA ALA A 302 -26.75 -3.04 -17.29
C ALA A 302 -26.46 -4.54 -17.16
N LYS A 303 -25.21 -4.92 -16.93
CA LYS A 303 -24.83 -6.33 -16.64
C LYS A 303 -25.18 -6.73 -15.21
N ASN A 304 -24.89 -5.86 -14.26
CA ASN A 304 -25.05 -6.12 -12.83
C ASN A 304 -26.05 -5.16 -12.19
N ALA A 305 -26.92 -5.69 -11.32
CA ALA A 305 -27.76 -4.89 -10.46
C ALA A 305 -27.08 -4.63 -9.09
N THR A 306 -26.30 -5.61 -8.61
CA THR A 306 -25.59 -5.53 -7.33
C THR A 306 -24.17 -6.08 -7.50
N TRP A 307 -23.18 -5.36 -6.99
CA TRP A 307 -21.81 -5.86 -6.90
C TRP A 307 -21.05 -5.10 -5.83
N TYR A 308 -20.59 -5.77 -4.76
CA TYR A 308 -19.84 -5.16 -3.67
C TYR A 308 -18.91 -6.16 -2.98
N TYR A 309 -17.89 -5.64 -2.32
CA TYR A 309 -17.09 -6.33 -1.32
C TYR A 309 -17.58 -6.00 0.09
N GLY A 310 -17.29 -6.87 1.03
CA GLY A 310 -17.48 -6.58 2.44
C GLY A 310 -18.83 -6.95 3.03
N PRO A 311 -18.99 -6.72 4.34
CA PRO A 311 -18.06 -6.03 5.21
C PRO A 311 -16.67 -6.67 5.22
N GLN A 312 -15.61 -5.84 5.11
CA GLN A 312 -14.24 -6.31 5.30
C GLN A 312 -13.81 -6.06 6.73
N THR A 313 -13.40 -7.13 7.41
CA THR A 313 -12.99 -7.05 8.82
C THR A 313 -11.56 -7.55 8.97
N ARG A 314 -10.75 -6.84 9.75
CA ARG A 314 -9.45 -7.29 10.21
C ARG A 314 -9.32 -7.06 11.70
N THR A 315 -9.00 -8.12 12.43
CA THR A 315 -8.60 -8.06 13.84
C THR A 315 -7.16 -8.52 13.94
N LEU A 316 -6.33 -7.79 14.66
CA LEU A 316 -4.96 -8.14 14.98
C LEU A 316 -4.77 -8.11 16.49
N LEU A 317 -4.23 -9.19 17.05
CA LEU A 317 -3.70 -9.26 18.40
C LEU A 317 -2.22 -9.62 18.31
N ALA A 318 -1.36 -8.83 18.94
CA ALA A 318 0.07 -9.14 18.99
C ALA A 318 0.67 -8.86 20.36
N TYR A 319 1.60 -9.72 20.74
CA TYR A 319 2.49 -9.53 21.89
C TYR A 319 3.89 -9.34 21.38
N GLN A 320 4.58 -8.32 21.89
CA GLN A 320 5.97 -8.01 21.57
C GLN A 320 6.80 -7.98 22.85
N PHE A 321 7.95 -8.63 22.78
CA PHE A 321 8.99 -8.60 23.80
C PHE A 321 10.26 -7.99 23.19
N ASP A 322 10.82 -6.98 23.85
CA ASP A 322 12.09 -6.38 23.47
C ASP A 322 13.02 -6.36 24.69
N ALA A 323 14.27 -6.71 24.46
CA ALA A 323 15.34 -6.58 25.43
C ALA A 323 16.52 -5.86 24.76
N PHE A 324 17.05 -4.83 25.41
CA PHE A 324 18.07 -3.93 24.85
C PHE A 324 19.29 -3.85 25.79
N ASP A 325 20.44 -3.48 25.23
CA ASP A 325 21.71 -3.28 25.97
C ASP A 325 22.07 -4.46 26.87
N LEU A 326 21.87 -5.67 26.37
CA LEU A 326 22.19 -6.91 27.09
C LEU A 326 23.70 -7.12 27.16
N LYS A 327 24.15 -7.68 28.27
CA LYS A 327 25.54 -8.11 28.42
C LYS A 327 25.73 -9.48 27.76
N GLY A 328 26.47 -9.54 26.68
CA GLY A 328 26.71 -10.76 25.91
C GLY A 328 27.00 -10.48 24.45
N PHE A 329 27.12 -11.52 23.62
CA PHE A 329 27.36 -11.34 22.20
C PHE A 329 26.22 -10.62 21.53
N PHE A 330 24.98 -11.01 21.79
CA PHE A 330 23.82 -10.26 21.30
C PHE A 330 23.41 -9.20 22.32
N ASN A 331 23.36 -7.96 21.86
CA ASN A 331 23.01 -6.79 22.67
C ASN A 331 21.50 -6.57 22.73
N ASP A 332 20.79 -6.89 21.66
CA ASP A 332 19.35 -6.67 21.56
C ASP A 332 18.63 -7.92 21.08
N VAL A 333 17.41 -8.11 21.57
CA VAL A 333 16.49 -9.18 21.19
C VAL A 333 15.11 -8.57 20.98
N THR A 334 14.44 -8.95 19.92
CA THR A 334 13.02 -8.68 19.73
C THR A 334 12.29 -9.98 19.38
N ALA A 335 11.11 -10.18 19.97
CA ALA A 335 10.26 -11.32 19.68
C ALA A 335 8.81 -10.84 19.58
N THR A 336 8.10 -11.24 18.53
CA THR A 336 6.69 -10.92 18.32
C THR A 336 5.91 -12.19 18.03
N LEU A 337 4.80 -12.36 18.71
CA LEU A 337 3.77 -13.35 18.41
C LEU A 337 2.49 -12.61 18.02
N SER A 338 1.85 -13.00 16.92
CA SER A 338 0.68 -12.33 16.42
C SER A 338 -0.39 -13.29 15.95
N HIS A 339 -1.65 -12.92 16.13
CA HIS A 339 -2.81 -13.58 15.54
C HIS A 339 -3.63 -12.54 14.78
N GLN A 340 -3.96 -12.84 13.52
CA GLN A 340 -4.86 -12.03 12.72
C GLN A 340 -6.07 -12.85 12.29
N PHE A 341 -7.23 -12.24 12.37
CA PHE A 341 -8.46 -12.73 11.76
C PHE A 341 -8.87 -11.75 10.67
N VAL A 342 -9.00 -12.26 9.45
CA VAL A 342 -9.40 -11.47 8.28
C VAL A 342 -10.64 -12.09 7.67
N ASN A 343 -11.66 -11.26 7.43
CA ASN A 343 -12.85 -11.66 6.68
C ASN A 343 -12.96 -10.79 5.44
N GLU A 344 -13.00 -11.43 4.28
CA GLU A 344 -13.25 -10.79 2.99
C GLU A 344 -14.45 -11.47 2.34
N SER A 345 -15.33 -10.70 1.70
CA SER A 345 -16.48 -11.27 1.00
C SER A 345 -16.75 -10.56 -0.32
N ARG A 346 -17.48 -11.24 -1.18
CA ARG A 346 -17.93 -10.76 -2.50
C ARG A 346 -19.36 -11.13 -2.75
N HIS A 347 -20.13 -10.14 -3.20
CA HIS A 347 -21.55 -10.30 -3.42
C HIS A 347 -21.90 -9.71 -4.78
N ASN A 348 -22.54 -10.52 -5.64
CA ASN A 348 -22.92 -10.06 -6.96
C ASN A 348 -24.23 -10.65 -7.44
N ARG A 349 -25.02 -9.83 -8.13
CA ARG A 349 -26.27 -10.19 -8.75
C ARG A 349 -26.39 -9.55 -10.13
N GLY A 350 -26.64 -10.35 -11.14
CA GLY A 350 -26.90 -9.87 -12.50
C GLY A 350 -28.18 -9.05 -12.57
N TYR A 351 -28.26 -8.13 -13.54
CA TYR A 351 -29.45 -7.32 -13.80
C TYR A 351 -30.65 -8.22 -14.15
N LYS A 352 -31.79 -7.99 -13.51
CA LYS A 352 -33.04 -8.77 -13.60
C LYS A 352 -32.88 -10.25 -13.21
N LYS A 353 -31.84 -10.64 -12.50
CA LYS A 353 -31.70 -11.98 -11.92
C LYS A 353 -32.15 -11.97 -10.46
N ALA A 354 -32.77 -13.06 -10.00
CA ALA A 354 -33.15 -13.23 -8.61
C ALA A 354 -31.97 -13.69 -7.74
N ALA A 355 -31.02 -14.44 -8.32
CA ALA A 355 -29.91 -15.03 -7.62
C ALA A 355 -28.83 -13.98 -7.24
N LEU A 356 -28.68 -13.70 -5.95
CA LEU A 356 -27.58 -12.95 -5.35
C LEU A 356 -26.53 -13.95 -4.83
N ASN A 357 -25.36 -13.95 -5.43
CA ASN A 357 -24.26 -14.82 -5.05
C ASN A 357 -23.47 -14.21 -3.90
N HIS A 358 -23.19 -14.99 -2.87
CA HIS A 358 -22.37 -14.67 -1.72
C HIS A 358 -21.15 -15.59 -1.68
N ARG A 359 -19.95 -15.01 -1.55
CA ARG A 359 -18.69 -15.75 -1.37
C ARG A 359 -17.92 -15.11 -0.23
N ASP A 360 -17.64 -15.91 0.80
CA ASP A 360 -17.02 -15.47 2.05
C ASP A 360 -15.72 -16.24 2.29
N GLU A 361 -14.63 -15.50 2.54
CA GLU A 361 -13.31 -16.01 2.85
C GLU A 361 -12.91 -15.56 4.26
N LYS A 362 -12.76 -16.53 5.17
CA LYS A 362 -12.31 -16.32 6.55
C LYS A 362 -10.92 -16.87 6.73
N ILE A 363 -9.99 -16.04 7.16
CA ILE A 363 -8.58 -16.40 7.28
C ILE A 363 -8.12 -16.17 8.71
N ASN A 364 -7.57 -17.21 9.32
CA ASN A 364 -6.84 -17.14 10.57
C ASN A 364 -5.35 -17.20 10.27
N VAL A 365 -4.59 -16.24 10.80
CA VAL A 365 -3.17 -16.10 10.56
C VAL A 365 -2.44 -16.02 11.89
N LEU A 366 -1.68 -17.07 12.22
CA LEU A 366 -0.75 -17.07 13.36
C LEU A 366 0.64 -16.74 12.83
N GLY A 367 1.27 -15.70 13.38
CA GLY A 367 2.59 -15.24 12.95
C GLY A 367 3.56 -15.12 14.12
N TYR A 368 4.84 -15.36 13.86
CA TYR A 368 5.92 -15.08 14.81
C TYR A 368 7.11 -14.43 14.10
N ASN A 369 7.89 -13.69 14.87
CA ASN A 369 9.18 -13.13 14.46
C ASN A 369 10.08 -13.05 15.68
N VAL A 370 11.30 -13.57 15.58
CA VAL A 370 12.32 -13.48 16.61
C VAL A 370 13.63 -13.06 15.95
N ALA A 371 14.25 -12.02 16.49
CA ALA A 371 15.53 -11.52 15.98
C ALA A 371 16.48 -11.16 17.13
N PHE A 372 17.75 -11.43 16.91
CA PHE A 372 18.86 -11.12 17.79
C PHE A 372 19.81 -10.19 17.06
N ARG A 373 20.28 -9.12 17.72
CA ARG A 373 21.23 -8.18 17.16
C ARG A 373 22.50 -8.11 18.00
N HIS A 374 23.64 -8.25 17.31
CA HIS A 374 24.94 -7.81 17.80
C HIS A 374 25.29 -6.48 17.14
N LYS A 375 25.71 -5.51 17.92
CA LYS A 375 26.09 -4.19 17.40
C LYS A 375 27.32 -3.67 18.16
N ASP A 376 28.35 -3.32 17.39
CA ASP A 376 29.49 -2.58 17.84
C ASP A 376 29.74 -1.34 16.95
N ASN A 377 30.93 -0.74 17.03
CA ASN A 377 31.26 0.45 16.26
C ASN A 377 31.36 0.20 14.74
N LYS A 378 31.79 -1.01 14.33
CA LYS A 378 32.04 -1.38 12.93
C LYS A 378 31.01 -2.37 12.39
N HIS A 379 30.55 -3.30 13.21
CA HIS A 379 29.71 -4.41 12.81
C HIS A 379 28.33 -4.29 13.43
N GLU A 380 27.32 -4.62 12.65
CA GLU A 380 25.97 -4.87 13.13
C GLU A 380 25.49 -6.17 12.45
N LEU A 381 25.25 -7.21 13.24
CA LEU A 381 24.78 -8.52 12.79
C LEU A 381 23.39 -8.77 13.37
N THR A 382 22.40 -8.98 12.53
CA THR A 382 21.06 -9.41 12.91
C THR A 382 20.82 -10.82 12.41
N ILE A 383 20.48 -11.74 13.29
CA ILE A 383 20.08 -13.11 12.95
C ILE A 383 18.66 -13.32 13.46
N GLY A 384 17.82 -13.95 12.67
CA GLY A 384 16.45 -14.16 13.10
C GLY A 384 15.68 -15.20 12.32
N THR A 385 14.51 -15.53 12.85
CA THR A 385 13.54 -16.42 12.22
C THR A 385 12.16 -15.79 12.26
N ASP A 386 11.40 -16.01 11.24
CA ASP A 386 9.99 -15.61 11.17
C ASP A 386 9.15 -16.68 10.48
N GLY A 387 7.86 -16.65 10.76
CA GLY A 387 6.94 -17.58 10.12
C GLY A 387 5.50 -17.13 10.24
N GLN A 388 4.66 -17.73 9.40
CA GLN A 388 3.24 -17.45 9.35
C GLN A 388 2.47 -18.73 8.99
N LEU A 389 1.48 -19.09 9.79
CA LEU A 389 0.54 -20.16 9.50
C LEU A 389 -0.81 -19.53 9.14
N ASN A 390 -1.27 -19.78 7.93
CA ASN A 390 -2.56 -19.33 7.42
C ASN A 390 -3.50 -20.52 7.34
N ASN A 391 -4.72 -20.35 7.85
CA ASN A 391 -5.83 -21.26 7.68
C ASN A 391 -6.99 -20.52 7.02
N LEU A 392 -7.39 -20.94 5.83
CA LEU A 392 -8.47 -20.34 5.02
C LEU A 392 -9.69 -21.24 5.02
N LYS A 393 -10.84 -20.67 5.31
CA LYS A 393 -12.16 -21.25 5.07
C LYS A 393 -12.88 -20.44 3.99
N SER A 394 -13.27 -21.08 2.88
CA SER A 394 -14.04 -20.48 1.80
C SER A 394 -15.43 -21.08 1.81
N THR A 395 -16.47 -20.24 1.75
CA THR A 395 -17.88 -20.67 1.68
C THR A 395 -18.62 -19.85 0.63
N ALA A 396 -19.64 -20.45 0.00
CA ALA A 396 -20.46 -19.74 -0.97
C ALA A 396 -21.89 -20.28 -1.01
N PHE A 397 -22.84 -19.36 -1.21
CA PHE A 397 -24.23 -19.66 -1.46
C PHE A 397 -24.85 -18.59 -2.37
N LYS A 398 -25.92 -18.91 -3.03
CA LYS A 398 -26.80 -17.95 -3.70
C LYS A 398 -28.11 -17.84 -2.91
N GLU A 399 -28.56 -16.62 -2.74
CA GLU A 399 -29.86 -16.27 -2.18
C GLU A 399 -30.80 -15.87 -3.33
N ASP A 400 -31.96 -16.47 -3.41
CA ASP A 400 -33.04 -15.94 -4.24
C ASP A 400 -33.70 -14.77 -3.50
N ILE A 401 -33.49 -13.54 -3.98
CA ILE A 401 -33.93 -12.31 -3.31
C ILE A 401 -35.46 -12.12 -3.28
N VAL A 402 -36.22 -13.00 -3.94
CA VAL A 402 -37.70 -12.99 -3.93
C VAL A 402 -38.24 -13.95 -2.90
N THR A 403 -37.68 -15.17 -2.85
CA THR A 403 -38.15 -16.23 -1.96
C THR A 403 -37.35 -16.36 -0.67
N GLY A 404 -36.11 -15.79 -0.62
CA GLY A 404 -35.20 -15.99 0.49
C GLY A 404 -34.52 -17.37 0.51
N LEU A 405 -34.73 -18.22 -0.51
CA LEU A 405 -34.16 -19.56 -0.57
C LEU A 405 -32.64 -19.48 -0.81
N GLU A 406 -31.87 -20.07 0.10
CA GLU A 406 -30.43 -20.23 -0.05
C GLU A 406 -30.08 -21.59 -0.69
N THR A 407 -29.11 -21.56 -1.61
CA THR A 407 -28.60 -22.78 -2.27
C THR A 407 -27.08 -22.69 -2.37
N LYS A 408 -26.36 -23.76 -2.06
CA LYS A 408 -24.91 -23.84 -2.16
C LYS A 408 -24.45 -23.66 -3.61
N ILE A 409 -23.36 -22.91 -3.81
CA ILE A 409 -22.70 -22.70 -5.11
C ILE A 409 -21.19 -22.89 -4.98
N ASP A 410 -20.47 -22.84 -6.11
CA ASP A 410 -19.01 -22.91 -6.17
C ASP A 410 -18.37 -21.83 -5.31
N THR A 411 -17.48 -22.24 -4.43
CA THR A 411 -16.62 -21.36 -3.67
C THR A 411 -15.51 -20.77 -4.56
N ARG A 412 -14.94 -19.66 -4.14
CA ARG A 412 -13.80 -19.08 -4.88
C ARG A 412 -12.53 -19.90 -4.75
N TYR A 413 -12.28 -20.45 -3.57
CA TYR A 413 -11.19 -21.36 -3.23
C TYR A 413 -11.78 -22.69 -2.78
N PRO A 414 -11.01 -23.79 -2.76
CA PRO A 414 -11.54 -25.10 -2.32
C PRO A 414 -12.22 -25.02 -0.96
N ASP A 415 -13.33 -25.72 -0.81
CA ASP A 415 -14.23 -25.67 0.36
C ASP A 415 -13.76 -26.54 1.54
N GLY A 416 -12.65 -27.28 1.36
CA GLY A 416 -12.06 -28.14 2.38
C GLY A 416 -10.99 -27.42 3.22
N LYS A 417 -9.98 -28.19 3.60
CA LYS A 417 -8.86 -27.68 4.40
C LYS A 417 -7.89 -26.91 3.51
N ASN A 418 -7.64 -25.64 3.82
CA ASN A 418 -6.69 -24.78 3.11
C ASN A 418 -5.68 -24.20 4.10
N ASN A 419 -4.47 -24.73 4.11
CA ASN A 419 -3.40 -24.29 4.99
C ASN A 419 -2.19 -23.83 4.18
N MET A 420 -1.60 -22.69 4.55
CA MET A 420 -0.34 -22.23 3.99
C MET A 420 0.62 -21.89 5.13
N TYR A 421 1.81 -22.46 5.12
CA TYR A 421 2.86 -22.21 6.10
C TYR A 421 4.06 -21.54 5.42
N LEU A 422 4.55 -20.48 6.02
CA LEU A 422 5.73 -19.72 5.62
C LEU A 422 6.74 -19.79 6.77
N PHE A 423 7.97 -20.12 6.47
CA PHE A 423 9.09 -20.15 7.42
C PHE A 423 10.31 -19.51 6.79
N GLY A 424 11.05 -18.72 7.57
CA GLY A 424 12.30 -18.10 7.17
C GLY A 424 13.34 -18.08 8.26
N LEU A 425 14.59 -18.33 7.89
CA LEU A 425 15.78 -18.11 8.71
C LEU A 425 16.68 -17.13 7.98
N PHE A 426 17.11 -16.06 8.62
CA PHE A 426 17.88 -15.00 7.98
C PHE A 426 19.04 -14.50 8.84
N ALA A 427 20.07 -13.99 8.15
CA ALA A 427 21.15 -13.22 8.72
C ALA A 427 21.39 -11.98 7.85
N GLN A 428 21.49 -10.83 8.48
CA GLN A 428 21.80 -9.54 7.86
C GLN A 428 22.97 -8.92 8.58
N HIS A 429 23.98 -8.49 7.83
CA HIS A 429 25.16 -7.85 8.36
C HIS A 429 25.33 -6.44 7.77
N THR A 430 25.84 -5.53 8.57
CA THR A 430 26.25 -4.18 8.20
C THR A 430 27.66 -3.95 8.68
N LEU A 431 28.57 -3.63 7.76
CA LEU A 431 29.96 -3.31 8.03
C LEU A 431 30.20 -1.82 7.74
N LYS A 432 30.75 -1.10 8.74
CA LYS A 432 31.10 0.33 8.65
C LYS A 432 32.60 0.50 8.61
N LEU A 433 33.13 1.00 7.51
CA LEU A 433 34.55 1.25 7.28
C LEU A 433 34.81 2.76 7.14
N ASP A 434 36.05 3.17 7.35
CA ASP A 434 36.51 4.54 7.23
C ASP A 434 35.60 5.53 8.00
N ASN A 435 35.42 5.28 9.30
CA ASN A 435 34.54 6.06 10.18
C ASN A 435 33.12 6.22 9.64
N GLY A 436 32.61 5.22 8.90
CA GLY A 436 31.26 5.21 8.34
C GLY A 436 31.14 5.89 6.98
N LYS A 437 32.24 6.24 6.31
CA LYS A 437 32.21 6.72 4.91
C LYS A 437 31.87 5.62 3.94
N VAL A 438 32.23 4.37 4.25
CA VAL A 438 31.81 3.20 3.47
C VAL A 438 30.95 2.31 4.37
N VAL A 439 29.77 1.99 3.88
CA VAL A 439 28.86 1.04 4.54
C VAL A 439 28.55 -0.10 3.58
N ILE A 440 28.78 -1.32 4.02
CA ILE A 440 28.45 -2.54 3.28
C ILE A 440 27.29 -3.21 3.99
N ASN A 441 26.23 -3.53 3.26
CA ASN A 441 25.13 -4.36 3.73
C ASN A 441 25.12 -5.68 2.96
N ASP A 442 25.19 -6.79 3.64
CA ASP A 442 25.08 -8.12 3.07
C ASP A 442 24.14 -8.98 3.90
N GLY A 443 23.50 -9.95 3.27
CA GLY A 443 22.58 -10.82 4.00
C GLY A 443 22.14 -12.02 3.18
N LEU A 444 21.72 -13.06 3.89
CA LEU A 444 21.18 -14.29 3.34
C LEU A 444 19.93 -14.71 4.10
N ARG A 445 19.01 -15.33 3.38
CA ARG A 445 17.81 -15.92 3.94
C ARG A 445 17.47 -17.23 3.27
N PHE A 446 17.18 -18.24 4.07
CA PHE A 446 16.52 -19.47 3.65
C PHE A 446 15.01 -19.35 3.89
N ASN A 447 14.21 -19.73 2.90
CA ASN A 447 12.76 -19.78 2.98
C ASN A 447 12.27 -21.21 2.72
N TYR A 448 11.25 -21.63 3.49
CA TYR A 448 10.53 -22.86 3.29
C TYR A 448 9.02 -22.61 3.39
N ASN A 449 8.28 -22.85 2.30
CA ASN A 449 6.86 -22.58 2.22
C ASN A 449 6.11 -23.85 1.82
N THR A 450 4.97 -24.10 2.46
CA THR A 450 4.07 -25.20 2.08
C THR A 450 2.66 -24.69 1.88
N LEU A 451 1.95 -25.28 0.94
CA LEU A 451 0.55 -25.06 0.70
C LEU A 451 -0.13 -26.44 0.63
N HIS A 452 -1.25 -26.56 1.34
CA HIS A 452 -2.08 -27.76 1.32
C HIS A 452 -3.55 -27.36 1.19
N SER A 453 -4.22 -27.88 0.18
CA SER A 453 -5.63 -27.62 -0.12
C SER A 453 -6.37 -28.91 -0.40
N THR A 454 -7.55 -29.08 0.19
CA THR A 454 -8.43 -30.23 -0.07
C THR A 454 -9.80 -29.75 -0.52
N LEU A 455 -10.46 -30.57 -1.34
CA LEU A 455 -11.82 -30.36 -1.79
C LEU A 455 -12.72 -31.34 -1.00
N LEU A 456 -13.82 -30.83 -0.42
CA LEU A 456 -14.81 -31.66 0.29
C LEU A 456 -15.98 -32.05 -0.60
N ASP A 457 -16.51 -31.10 -1.37
CA ASP A 457 -17.70 -31.29 -2.18
C ASP A 457 -17.33 -31.33 -3.66
N THR A 458 -17.40 -32.53 -4.24
CA THR A 458 -17.14 -32.76 -5.66
C THR A 458 -18.37 -32.55 -6.53
N SER A 459 -19.53 -32.23 -5.94
CA SER A 459 -20.81 -32.02 -6.65
C SER A 459 -21.02 -30.61 -7.20
N ILE A 460 -20.03 -29.71 -6.99
CA ILE A 460 -20.03 -28.36 -7.54
C ILE A 460 -19.99 -28.38 -9.08
N GLN A 461 -20.54 -27.34 -9.70
CA GLN A 461 -20.67 -27.22 -11.16
C GLN A 461 -19.34 -27.32 -11.90
N PHE A 462 -18.27 -26.86 -11.24
CA PHE A 462 -16.92 -26.77 -11.81
C PHE A 462 -16.00 -27.81 -11.16
N GLN A 463 -15.73 -28.90 -11.87
CA GLN A 463 -14.84 -29.96 -11.39
C GLN A 463 -13.38 -29.47 -11.37
N LEU A 464 -12.80 -29.35 -10.17
CA LEU A 464 -11.40 -29.01 -10.01
C LEU A 464 -10.49 -30.16 -10.43
N PRO A 465 -9.27 -29.90 -10.94
CA PRO A 465 -8.33 -30.93 -11.39
C PRO A 465 -7.61 -31.67 -10.26
N PHE A 466 -8.06 -31.51 -9.02
CA PHE A 466 -7.47 -32.10 -7.83
C PHE A 466 -8.51 -32.26 -6.71
N SER A 467 -8.30 -33.23 -5.85
CA SER A 467 -9.03 -33.38 -4.57
C SER A 467 -8.12 -33.07 -3.35
N ASP A 468 -6.81 -33.30 -3.49
CA ASP A 468 -5.78 -33.03 -2.48
C ASP A 468 -4.54 -32.44 -3.18
N LEU A 469 -4.30 -31.14 -2.96
CA LEU A 469 -3.17 -30.39 -3.52
C LEU A 469 -2.14 -30.12 -2.44
N LYS A 470 -0.91 -30.55 -2.67
CA LYS A 470 0.24 -30.27 -1.79
C LYS A 470 1.38 -29.63 -2.59
N GLN A 471 1.86 -28.49 -2.15
CA GLN A 471 3.03 -27.83 -2.73
C GLN A 471 4.06 -27.50 -1.65
N LYS A 472 5.35 -27.66 -1.97
CA LYS A 472 6.49 -27.31 -1.12
C LYS A 472 7.49 -26.51 -1.94
N ASN A 473 7.85 -25.33 -1.45
CA ASN A 473 8.81 -24.44 -2.10
C ASN A 473 9.95 -24.11 -1.14
N LYS A 474 11.18 -24.10 -1.68
CA LYS A 474 12.38 -23.67 -0.98
C LYS A 474 13.06 -22.59 -1.80
N SER A 475 13.65 -21.60 -1.13
CA SER A 475 14.48 -20.61 -1.80
C SER A 475 15.59 -20.10 -0.90
N LEU A 476 16.68 -19.70 -1.52
CA LEU A 476 17.74 -18.90 -0.91
C LEU A 476 17.68 -17.51 -1.54
N THR A 477 17.59 -16.47 -0.71
CA THR A 477 17.62 -15.07 -1.14
C THR A 477 18.73 -14.35 -0.41
N GLY A 478 19.29 -13.31 -1.05
CA GLY A 478 20.35 -12.52 -0.45
C GLY A 478 20.44 -11.13 -1.04
N ASN A 479 21.23 -10.31 -0.41
CA ASN A 479 21.58 -8.97 -0.87
C ASN A 479 23.05 -8.68 -0.59
N LEU A 480 23.63 -7.83 -1.43
CA LEU A 480 24.95 -7.22 -1.24
C LEU A 480 24.90 -5.79 -1.75
N GLY A 481 25.19 -4.83 -0.90
CA GLY A 481 25.16 -3.44 -1.26
C GLY A 481 26.26 -2.63 -0.61
N VAL A 482 26.67 -1.57 -1.27
CA VAL A 482 27.70 -0.63 -0.80
C VAL A 482 27.14 0.79 -0.88
N ALA A 483 27.26 1.54 0.22
CA ALA A 483 27.08 2.98 0.23
C ALA A 483 28.43 3.67 0.46
N TYR A 484 28.78 4.60 -0.39
CA TYR A 484 29.99 5.43 -0.29
C TYR A 484 29.61 6.89 -0.04
N MET A 485 30.12 7.45 1.02
CA MET A 485 29.89 8.82 1.49
C MET A 485 31.21 9.58 1.53
N PRO A 486 31.70 10.10 0.36
CA PRO A 486 32.98 10.84 0.31
C PRO A 486 32.93 12.12 1.15
N SER A 487 31.76 12.72 1.29
CA SER A 487 31.51 13.88 2.14
C SER A 487 30.21 13.68 2.93
N SER A 488 29.94 14.60 3.84
CA SER A 488 28.66 14.65 4.58
C SER A 488 27.45 14.93 3.68
N ASP A 489 27.66 15.42 2.48
CA ASP A 489 26.62 15.92 1.56
C ASP A 489 26.32 14.98 0.44
N LEU A 490 27.24 14.06 0.13
CA LEU A 490 27.15 13.16 -1.00
C LEU A 490 27.14 11.70 -0.55
N ARG A 491 26.17 10.95 -1.05
CA ARG A 491 26.05 9.51 -0.86
C ARG A 491 25.75 8.81 -2.19
N MET A 492 26.53 7.81 -2.53
CA MET A 492 26.34 6.94 -3.69
C MET A 492 26.10 5.52 -3.23
N THR A 493 25.22 4.79 -3.91
CA THR A 493 24.89 3.41 -3.55
C THR A 493 24.90 2.51 -4.77
N LEU A 494 25.41 1.29 -4.57
CA LEU A 494 25.22 0.16 -5.48
C LEU A 494 24.65 -0.99 -4.71
N ASN A 495 23.59 -1.61 -5.21
CA ASN A 495 22.89 -2.69 -4.51
C ASN A 495 22.51 -3.80 -5.49
N TYR A 496 22.84 -5.03 -5.11
CA TYR A 496 22.31 -6.25 -5.70
C TYR A 496 21.39 -6.91 -4.67
N SER A 497 20.18 -7.30 -5.08
CA SER A 497 19.24 -7.98 -4.19
C SER A 497 18.41 -9.01 -4.95
N THR A 498 18.03 -10.06 -4.25
CA THR A 498 17.16 -11.10 -4.79
C THR A 498 15.82 -11.09 -4.05
N GLY A 499 14.75 -11.37 -4.79
CA GLY A 499 13.40 -11.49 -4.26
C GLY A 499 12.82 -12.87 -4.56
N PHE A 500 11.87 -13.27 -3.74
CA PHE A 500 11.19 -14.55 -3.83
C PHE A 500 9.70 -14.37 -3.51
N ARG A 501 8.83 -15.01 -4.31
CA ARG A 501 7.40 -15.14 -4.01
C ARG A 501 6.92 -16.57 -4.26
N SER A 502 6.39 -17.19 -3.23
CA SER A 502 5.72 -18.48 -3.36
C SER A 502 4.29 -18.29 -3.88
N PRO A 503 3.81 -19.09 -4.84
CA PRO A 503 2.40 -19.09 -5.20
C PRO A 503 1.51 -19.33 -3.96
N ASN A 504 0.39 -18.64 -3.90
CA ASN A 504 -0.62 -18.78 -2.85
C ASN A 504 -1.93 -19.37 -3.39
N PHE A 505 -3.00 -19.43 -2.58
CA PHE A 505 -4.29 -19.99 -3.03
C PHE A 505 -4.90 -19.18 -4.16
N ASP A 506 -4.76 -17.84 -4.17
CA ASP A 506 -5.29 -17.01 -5.26
C ASP A 506 -4.59 -17.28 -6.59
N ASP A 507 -3.30 -17.61 -6.56
CA ASP A 507 -2.57 -17.98 -7.78
C ASP A 507 -2.99 -19.37 -8.31
N MET A 508 -3.13 -20.35 -7.41
CA MET A 508 -3.14 -21.77 -7.77
C MET A 508 -4.53 -22.39 -7.88
N THR A 509 -5.49 -21.94 -7.06
CA THR A 509 -6.72 -22.70 -6.83
C THR A 509 -7.99 -21.93 -7.10
N LYS A 510 -7.93 -20.63 -7.42
CA LYS A 510 -9.14 -19.82 -7.62
C LYS A 510 -9.93 -20.23 -8.85
N VAL A 511 -11.25 -20.19 -8.71
CA VAL A 511 -12.20 -20.15 -9.83
C VAL A 511 -12.86 -18.78 -9.84
N PHE A 512 -12.73 -18.05 -10.93
CA PHE A 512 -13.19 -16.68 -10.99
C PHE A 512 -13.44 -16.18 -12.40
N GLU A 513 -14.60 -15.61 -12.64
CA GLU A 513 -14.91 -14.91 -13.89
C GLU A 513 -14.32 -13.49 -13.85
N SER A 514 -13.18 -13.28 -14.52
CA SER A 514 -12.47 -11.99 -14.51
C SER A 514 -13.15 -10.94 -15.39
N VAL A 515 -13.70 -11.35 -16.52
CA VAL A 515 -14.55 -10.53 -17.42
C VAL A 515 -15.82 -11.31 -17.68
N SER A 516 -16.96 -10.75 -17.25
CA SER A 516 -18.28 -11.42 -17.31
C SER A 516 -18.60 -11.95 -18.70
N GLY A 517 -18.85 -13.27 -18.81
CA GLY A 517 -19.14 -13.98 -20.04
C GLY A 517 -17.98 -14.10 -21.04
N GLN A 518 -16.74 -13.71 -20.68
CA GLN A 518 -15.61 -13.72 -21.61
C GLN A 518 -14.37 -14.46 -21.12
N ARG A 519 -14.06 -14.39 -19.82
CA ARG A 519 -12.82 -14.96 -19.25
C ARG A 519 -13.08 -15.66 -17.94
N LEU A 520 -12.93 -16.97 -17.92
CA LEU A 520 -12.93 -17.78 -16.72
C LEU A 520 -11.50 -18.11 -16.30
N ILE A 521 -11.10 -17.67 -15.11
CA ILE A 521 -9.83 -18.08 -14.51
C ILE A 521 -10.05 -19.42 -13.81
N VAL A 522 -9.24 -20.41 -14.18
CA VAL A 522 -9.28 -21.76 -13.62
C VAL A 522 -7.99 -22.06 -12.84
N PRO A 523 -7.99 -23.05 -11.94
CA PRO A 523 -6.82 -23.49 -11.22
C PRO A 523 -5.67 -23.98 -12.10
N ASN A 524 -4.44 -23.61 -11.70
CA ASN A 524 -3.21 -24.19 -12.20
C ASN A 524 -2.31 -24.62 -11.03
N VAL A 525 -2.23 -25.92 -10.81
CA VAL A 525 -1.51 -26.52 -9.67
C VAL A 525 -0.01 -26.63 -9.90
N ASN A 526 0.48 -26.35 -11.12
CA ASN A 526 1.89 -26.55 -11.52
C ASN A 526 2.73 -25.28 -11.43
N LEU A 527 2.29 -24.28 -10.68
CA LEU A 527 3.01 -23.03 -10.57
C LEU A 527 4.30 -23.17 -9.78
N LYS A 528 5.35 -22.50 -10.29
CA LYS A 528 6.66 -22.37 -9.64
C LYS A 528 6.79 -21.00 -8.98
N PRO A 529 7.61 -20.86 -7.93
CA PRO A 529 7.90 -19.55 -7.32
C PRO A 529 8.48 -18.55 -8.31
N GLU A 530 8.12 -17.28 -8.13
CA GLU A 530 8.76 -16.15 -8.79
C GLU A 530 10.07 -15.81 -8.09
N ILE A 531 11.11 -15.50 -8.86
CA ILE A 531 12.42 -15.10 -8.35
C ILE A 531 12.87 -13.84 -9.09
N THR A 532 13.26 -12.80 -8.35
CA THR A 532 13.86 -11.59 -8.91
C THR A 532 15.34 -11.49 -8.61
N GLN A 533 16.08 -10.89 -9.55
CA GLN A 533 17.46 -10.42 -9.41
C GLN A 533 17.46 -8.95 -9.78
N ASN A 534 17.82 -8.08 -8.87
CA ASN A 534 17.75 -6.64 -9.03
C ASN A 534 19.13 -6.00 -8.87
N PHE A 535 19.47 -5.14 -9.78
CA PHE A 535 20.64 -4.25 -9.74
C PHE A 535 20.15 -2.82 -9.62
N GLU A 536 20.71 -2.06 -8.69
CA GLU A 536 20.32 -0.69 -8.42
C GLU A 536 21.54 0.18 -8.20
N ALA A 537 21.51 1.38 -8.75
CA ALA A 537 22.43 2.46 -8.44
C ALA A 537 21.65 3.67 -7.93
N GLY A 538 22.17 4.32 -6.89
CA GLY A 538 21.55 5.50 -6.28
C GLY A 538 22.57 6.62 -6.04
N PHE A 539 22.07 7.84 -6.13
CA PHE A 539 22.81 9.07 -5.90
C PHE A 539 21.97 9.98 -4.99
N GLN A 540 22.57 10.51 -3.93
CA GLN A 540 21.94 11.44 -3.01
C GLN A 540 22.90 12.58 -2.72
N TYR A 541 22.43 13.81 -2.89
CA TYR A 541 23.11 15.03 -2.51
C TYR A 541 22.25 15.83 -1.55
N ASN A 542 22.81 16.30 -0.44
CA ASN A 542 22.09 17.11 0.54
C ASN A 542 23.07 18.05 1.27
N ASP A 543 23.12 19.31 0.86
CA ASP A 543 23.86 20.38 1.52
C ASP A 543 23.00 21.20 2.51
N GLY A 544 21.75 20.77 2.75
CA GLY A 544 20.74 21.48 3.54
C GLY A 544 19.88 22.42 2.71
N LYS A 545 20.42 23.04 1.66
CA LYS A 545 19.72 23.94 0.75
C LYS A 545 19.11 23.21 -0.45
N LEU A 546 19.86 22.29 -1.03
CA LEU A 546 19.41 21.39 -2.07
C LEU A 546 19.50 19.94 -1.60
N GLU A 547 18.40 19.26 -1.64
CA GLU A 547 18.34 17.81 -1.53
C GLU A 547 17.99 17.23 -2.91
N LEU A 548 18.82 16.35 -3.44
CA LEU A 548 18.64 15.68 -4.71
C LEU A 548 18.81 14.18 -4.51
N ASN A 549 17.82 13.39 -4.93
CA ASN A 549 17.90 11.95 -4.95
C ASN A 549 17.61 11.46 -6.36
N ALA A 550 18.50 10.62 -6.90
CA ALA A 550 18.31 9.94 -8.17
C ALA A 550 18.61 8.46 -8.01
N TYR A 551 17.89 7.61 -8.73
CA TYR A 551 18.14 6.17 -8.73
C TYR A 551 17.75 5.56 -10.07
N GLY A 552 18.41 4.46 -10.41
CA GLY A 552 18.07 3.60 -11.54
C GLY A 552 18.13 2.14 -11.13
N PHE A 553 17.29 1.32 -11.71
CA PHE A 553 17.25 -0.12 -11.42
C PHE A 553 16.96 -0.96 -12.66
N TYR A 554 17.42 -2.21 -12.60
CA TYR A 554 17.13 -3.26 -13.57
C TYR A 554 16.84 -4.57 -12.83
N THR A 555 15.65 -5.11 -13.04
CA THR A 555 15.16 -6.33 -12.38
C THR A 555 14.88 -7.41 -13.42
N LEU A 556 15.54 -8.55 -13.29
CA LEU A 556 15.20 -9.79 -13.98
C LEU A 556 14.19 -10.57 -13.15
N LEU A 557 13.09 -10.98 -13.75
CA LEU A 557 12.05 -11.79 -13.11
C LEU A 557 11.95 -13.15 -13.81
N LYS A 558 12.29 -14.20 -13.08
CA LYS A 558 12.17 -15.61 -13.54
C LYS A 558 10.85 -16.19 -13.04
N ASN A 559 10.24 -17.01 -13.89
CA ASN A 559 8.96 -17.68 -13.60
C ASN A 559 7.84 -16.67 -13.24
N ALA A 560 7.78 -15.53 -13.93
CA ALA A 560 6.74 -14.53 -13.71
C ALA A 560 5.35 -15.19 -13.79
N ILE A 561 4.55 -15.08 -12.74
CA ILE A 561 3.18 -15.58 -12.72
C ILE A 561 2.29 -14.53 -13.37
N VAL A 562 1.76 -14.85 -14.54
CA VAL A 562 0.88 -13.98 -15.32
C VAL A 562 -0.38 -14.73 -15.71
N THR A 563 -1.49 -14.02 -15.90
CA THR A 563 -2.71 -14.61 -16.47
C THR A 563 -2.55 -14.72 -17.99
N ASP A 564 -2.77 -15.91 -18.53
CA ASP A 564 -2.73 -16.15 -19.97
C ASP A 564 -3.74 -17.25 -20.38
N LYS A 565 -4.01 -17.39 -21.69
CA LYS A 565 -4.86 -18.45 -22.23
C LYS A 565 -4.39 -19.82 -21.75
N PHE A 566 -5.34 -20.67 -21.40
CA PHE A 566 -5.04 -21.97 -20.81
C PHE A 566 -5.98 -23.04 -21.38
N THR A 567 -5.55 -24.29 -21.33
CA THR A 567 -6.41 -25.45 -21.62
C THR A 567 -6.74 -26.17 -20.32
N PHE A 568 -8.04 -26.32 -20.04
CA PHE A 568 -8.52 -27.02 -18.87
C PHE A 568 -9.21 -28.31 -19.30
N ASN A 569 -8.73 -29.44 -18.79
CA ASN A 569 -9.18 -30.77 -19.22
C ASN A 569 -9.12 -30.94 -20.76
N GLY A 570 -8.08 -30.41 -21.41
CA GLY A 570 -7.87 -30.49 -22.87
C GLY A 570 -8.73 -29.53 -23.69
N LYS A 571 -9.50 -28.62 -23.08
CA LYS A 571 -10.36 -27.63 -23.76
C LYS A 571 -9.93 -26.20 -23.45
N ASP A 572 -10.05 -25.28 -24.42
CA ASP A 572 -9.78 -23.86 -24.32
C ASP A 572 -10.98 -23.04 -23.77
N SER A 573 -12.10 -23.70 -23.52
CA SER A 573 -13.34 -23.14 -23.01
C SER A 573 -14.02 -24.08 -22.04
N ALA A 574 -14.79 -23.55 -21.10
CA ALA A 574 -15.56 -24.30 -20.10
C ALA A 574 -16.93 -23.67 -19.87
N PHE A 575 -17.89 -24.49 -19.50
CA PHE A 575 -19.23 -24.05 -19.11
C PHE A 575 -19.16 -23.53 -17.66
N TYR A 576 -19.53 -22.26 -17.46
CA TYR A 576 -19.60 -21.62 -16.16
C TYR A 576 -20.79 -20.66 -16.11
N ASP A 577 -21.61 -20.71 -15.05
CA ASP A 577 -22.85 -19.93 -14.91
C ASP A 577 -23.78 -19.95 -16.15
N GLY A 578 -23.84 -21.11 -16.80
CA GLY A 578 -24.72 -21.34 -17.99
C GLY A 578 -24.18 -20.77 -19.30
N GLN A 579 -22.92 -20.32 -19.35
CA GLN A 579 -22.27 -19.77 -20.54
C GLN A 579 -20.97 -20.53 -20.86
N LEU A 580 -20.68 -20.74 -22.14
CA LEU A 580 -19.39 -21.23 -22.60
C LEU A 580 -18.38 -20.09 -22.61
N THR A 581 -17.38 -20.16 -21.73
CA THR A 581 -16.44 -19.07 -21.46
C THR A 581 -15.00 -19.50 -21.74
N ALA A 582 -14.21 -18.64 -22.38
CA ALA A 582 -12.79 -18.90 -22.66
C ALA A 582 -11.99 -19.05 -21.36
N VAL A 583 -11.11 -20.06 -21.34
CA VAL A 583 -10.35 -20.45 -20.15
C VAL A 583 -8.99 -19.77 -20.11
N TYR A 584 -8.69 -19.21 -18.97
CA TYR A 584 -7.41 -18.59 -18.62
C TYR A 584 -6.92 -19.15 -17.29
N ALA A 585 -5.62 -19.12 -17.05
CA ALA A 585 -5.03 -19.47 -15.76
C ALA A 585 -3.81 -18.64 -15.45
N SER A 586 -3.42 -18.60 -14.18
CA SER A 586 -2.09 -18.16 -13.80
C SER A 586 -1.06 -19.12 -14.37
N GLN A 587 -0.01 -18.62 -15.04
CA GLN A 587 1.04 -19.40 -15.66
C GLN A 587 2.41 -18.76 -15.40
N ASN A 588 3.44 -19.59 -15.30
CA ASN A 588 4.81 -19.09 -15.22
C ASN A 588 5.35 -18.76 -16.61
N LYS A 589 5.77 -17.53 -16.84
CA LYS A 589 6.57 -17.14 -18.01
C LYS A 589 8.06 -17.12 -17.63
N SER A 590 8.89 -17.73 -18.48
CA SER A 590 10.29 -18.03 -18.13
C SER A 590 11.14 -16.80 -17.87
N LYS A 591 10.90 -15.72 -18.63
CA LYS A 591 11.71 -14.48 -18.59
C LYS A 591 10.80 -13.25 -18.64
N ALA A 592 10.94 -12.40 -17.65
CA ALA A 592 10.43 -11.04 -17.66
C ALA A 592 11.52 -10.09 -17.17
N PHE A 593 11.42 -8.82 -17.52
CA PHE A 593 12.32 -7.78 -17.04
C PHE A 593 11.55 -6.50 -16.75
N ILE A 594 12.04 -5.77 -15.76
CA ILE A 594 11.52 -4.46 -15.39
C ILE A 594 12.73 -3.55 -15.17
N TYR A 595 12.71 -2.37 -15.77
CA TYR A 595 13.70 -1.35 -15.47
C TYR A 595 13.04 0.02 -15.31
N GLY A 596 13.74 0.91 -14.67
CA GLY A 596 13.24 2.24 -14.45
C GLY A 596 14.16 3.08 -13.58
N GLY A 597 13.65 4.22 -13.19
CA GLY A 597 14.35 5.13 -12.31
C GLY A 597 13.46 6.28 -11.87
N GLY A 598 14.01 7.08 -10.99
CA GLY A 598 13.33 8.27 -10.50
C GLY A 598 14.30 9.32 -10.01
N ILE A 599 13.81 10.54 -10.03
CA ILE A 599 14.51 11.71 -9.50
C ILE A 599 13.55 12.42 -8.56
N SER A 600 14.05 12.87 -7.41
CA SER A 600 13.33 13.77 -6.53
C SER A 600 14.26 14.84 -5.97
N PHE A 601 13.72 16.04 -5.77
CA PHE A 601 14.48 17.15 -5.19
C PHE A 601 13.64 17.96 -4.21
N ILE A 602 14.32 18.57 -3.25
CA ILE A 602 13.79 19.64 -2.40
C ILE A 602 14.80 20.77 -2.42
N TYR A 603 14.41 21.93 -2.91
CA TYR A 603 15.24 23.13 -2.93
C TYR A 603 14.66 24.17 -1.98
N ARG A 604 15.50 24.69 -1.07
CA ARG A 604 15.17 25.66 -0.02
C ARG A 604 15.92 26.96 -0.30
N PRO A 605 15.37 27.84 -1.17
CA PRO A 605 16.05 29.11 -1.52
C PRO A 605 16.20 30.05 -0.32
N MET A 606 15.24 30.01 0.61
CA MET A 606 15.19 30.81 1.81
C MET A 606 14.48 30.08 2.94
N ASN A 607 14.58 30.59 4.17
CA ASN A 607 13.91 29.99 5.34
C ASN A 607 12.40 29.87 5.11
N HIS A 608 11.83 28.77 5.61
CA HIS A 608 10.39 28.46 5.51
C HIS A 608 9.87 28.20 4.10
N PHE A 609 10.64 28.42 3.05
CA PHE A 609 10.21 28.23 1.67
C PHE A 609 10.91 27.03 1.02
N SER A 610 10.14 26.17 0.40
CA SER A 610 10.69 25.03 -0.33
C SER A 610 9.96 24.77 -1.64
N LEU A 611 10.75 24.40 -2.66
CA LEU A 611 10.32 23.87 -3.92
C LEU A 611 10.66 22.40 -3.96
N SER A 612 9.69 21.53 -4.26
CA SER A 612 9.90 20.08 -4.30
C SER A 612 9.40 19.49 -5.61
N GLY A 613 10.05 18.43 -6.07
CA GLY A 613 9.60 17.71 -7.24
C GLY A 613 10.01 16.25 -7.20
N SER A 614 9.22 15.39 -7.85
CA SER A 614 9.56 14.01 -8.08
C SER A 614 9.02 13.53 -9.42
N THR A 615 9.73 12.61 -10.04
CA THR A 615 9.28 11.87 -11.23
C THR A 615 9.75 10.44 -11.15
N ASN A 616 8.91 9.50 -11.62
CA ASN A 616 9.22 8.08 -11.66
C ASN A 616 8.82 7.51 -13.02
N TYR A 617 9.68 6.65 -13.56
CA TYR A 617 9.47 5.91 -14.80
C TYR A 617 9.72 4.43 -14.56
N THR A 618 8.86 3.60 -15.12
CA THR A 618 9.00 2.15 -15.09
C THR A 618 8.59 1.55 -16.42
N PHE A 619 9.34 0.58 -16.89
CA PHE A 619 9.04 -0.20 -18.08
C PHE A 619 9.20 -1.68 -17.74
N GLY A 620 8.24 -2.52 -18.16
CA GLY A 620 8.26 -3.96 -17.87
C GLY A 620 7.61 -4.78 -18.97
N ARG A 621 8.26 -5.89 -19.35
CA ARG A 621 7.78 -6.84 -20.35
C ARG A 621 8.10 -8.27 -19.93
N TYR A 622 7.29 -9.21 -20.43
CA TYR A 622 7.61 -10.63 -20.39
C TYR A 622 7.62 -11.22 -21.81
N ASN A 623 8.36 -12.30 -21.98
CA ASN A 623 8.42 -13.02 -23.25
C ASN A 623 7.36 -14.12 -23.27
N SER A 624 6.51 -14.10 -24.29
CA SER A 624 5.56 -15.17 -24.61
C SER A 624 5.70 -15.49 -26.09
N ASP A 625 6.17 -16.72 -26.41
CA ASP A 625 6.33 -17.22 -27.78
C ASP A 625 7.09 -16.26 -28.71
N SER A 626 8.22 -15.71 -28.21
CA SER A 626 9.08 -14.73 -28.90
C SER A 626 8.49 -13.32 -29.06
N ILE A 627 7.31 -13.05 -28.48
CA ILE A 627 6.68 -11.73 -28.47
C ILE A 627 6.84 -11.11 -27.07
N LEU A 628 7.24 -9.84 -27.04
CA LEU A 628 7.33 -9.05 -25.79
C LEU A 628 5.96 -8.46 -25.45
N ILE A 629 5.35 -8.97 -24.40
CA ILE A 629 4.07 -8.51 -23.88
C ILE A 629 4.26 -7.63 -22.64
N PRO A 630 3.52 -6.52 -22.49
CA PRO A 630 3.54 -5.71 -21.26
C PRO A 630 3.22 -6.54 -20.02
N LEU A 631 3.94 -6.30 -18.93
CA LEU A 631 3.51 -6.75 -17.60
C LEU A 631 2.32 -5.93 -17.13
N ASP A 632 1.44 -6.57 -16.34
CA ASP A 632 0.29 -5.90 -15.74
C ASP A 632 0.71 -4.74 -14.84
N HIS A 633 -0.13 -3.71 -14.81
CA HIS A 633 -0.07 -2.59 -13.86
C HIS A 633 1.25 -1.80 -13.87
N ILE A 634 2.02 -1.85 -14.99
CA ILE A 634 3.16 -0.94 -15.17
C ILE A 634 2.62 0.48 -15.33
N PRO A 635 2.81 1.38 -14.36
CA PRO A 635 2.22 2.71 -14.41
C PRO A 635 2.86 3.56 -15.53
N PRO A 636 2.18 4.60 -16.04
CA PRO A 636 2.82 5.62 -16.86
C PRO A 636 3.83 6.42 -16.02
N VAL A 637 4.56 7.34 -16.66
CA VAL A 637 5.36 8.32 -15.90
C VAL A 637 4.47 9.05 -14.90
N THR A 638 4.91 9.09 -13.65
CA THR A 638 4.19 9.74 -12.56
C THR A 638 5.09 10.70 -11.81
N GLY A 639 4.50 11.69 -11.19
CA GLY A 639 5.27 12.58 -10.32
C GLY A 639 4.45 13.66 -9.66
N ARG A 640 5.18 14.52 -8.93
CA ARG A 640 4.63 15.60 -8.14
C ARG A 640 5.55 16.81 -8.21
N LEU A 641 4.98 18.00 -8.25
CA LEU A 641 5.67 19.27 -8.05
C LEU A 641 4.98 20.04 -6.95
N GLY A 642 5.71 20.74 -6.10
CA GLY A 642 5.13 21.49 -5.00
C GLY A 642 5.95 22.70 -4.61
N ILE A 643 5.26 23.76 -4.21
CA ILE A 643 5.80 24.97 -3.62
C ILE A 643 5.18 25.08 -2.23
N LYS A 644 6.01 25.10 -1.19
CA LYS A 644 5.55 25.10 0.19
C LYS A 644 6.20 26.21 0.97
N TYR A 645 5.39 26.88 1.76
CA TYR A 645 5.82 27.73 2.86
C TYR A 645 5.45 27.05 4.19
N ASP A 646 6.39 26.84 5.10
CA ASP A 646 6.18 26.16 6.40
C ASP A 646 6.78 27.02 7.54
N HIS A 647 5.90 27.66 8.30
CA HIS A 647 6.24 28.48 9.47
C HIS A 647 5.65 27.86 10.74
N LYS A 648 6.14 28.25 11.91
CA LYS A 648 5.69 27.68 13.20
C LYS A 648 4.17 27.76 13.42
N LYS A 649 3.52 28.85 12.96
CA LYS A 649 2.08 29.08 13.17
C LYS A 649 1.21 28.66 11.99
N TRP A 650 1.76 28.58 10.77
CA TRP A 650 0.99 28.24 9.60
C TRP A 650 1.86 27.64 8.50
N TYR A 651 1.27 26.86 7.64
CA TYR A 651 1.89 26.40 6.41
C TYR A 651 0.90 26.54 5.26
N GLY A 652 1.42 26.66 4.05
CA GLY A 652 0.66 26.63 2.82
C GLY A 652 1.45 25.92 1.74
N GLU A 653 0.79 25.14 0.91
CA GLU A 653 1.42 24.42 -0.19
C GLU A 653 0.51 24.43 -1.41
N PHE A 654 1.06 24.89 -2.54
CA PHE A 654 0.52 24.61 -3.87
C PHE A 654 1.27 23.39 -4.44
N TYR A 655 0.52 22.42 -4.96
CA TYR A 655 1.14 21.24 -5.55
C TYR A 655 0.34 20.73 -6.75
N SER A 656 1.06 20.05 -7.64
CA SER A 656 0.53 19.34 -8.79
C SER A 656 0.92 17.89 -8.72
N ILE A 657 -0.02 16.99 -8.99
CA ILE A 657 0.22 15.57 -9.26
C ILE A 657 0.00 15.38 -10.75
N TYR A 658 0.88 14.65 -11.42
CA TYR A 658 0.77 14.39 -12.84
C TYR A 658 1.01 12.92 -13.20
N ASN A 659 0.36 12.48 -14.27
CA ASN A 659 0.52 11.19 -14.92
C ASN A 659 0.72 11.38 -16.41
N GLY A 660 1.68 10.67 -16.99
CA GLY A 660 1.88 10.59 -18.43
C GLY A 660 0.77 9.78 -19.12
N LYS A 661 0.75 9.84 -20.44
CA LYS A 661 -0.11 8.99 -21.28
C LYS A 661 0.34 7.53 -21.20
N LYS A 662 -0.62 6.58 -21.16
CA LYS A 662 -0.38 5.15 -21.36
C LYS A 662 -1.13 4.69 -22.62
N GLY A 663 -0.39 4.37 -23.68
CA GLY A 663 -0.98 3.89 -24.93
C GLY A 663 -1.48 2.46 -24.83
N LEU A 664 -2.43 2.06 -25.69
CA LEU A 664 -2.98 0.69 -25.69
C LEU A 664 -1.91 -0.39 -25.94
N ILE A 665 -0.86 -0.07 -26.71
CA ILE A 665 0.25 -0.99 -26.95
C ILE A 665 1.03 -1.35 -25.67
N ASP A 666 0.88 -0.55 -24.64
CA ASP A 666 1.53 -0.75 -23.35
C ASP A 666 0.61 -1.41 -22.30
N TYR A 667 -0.61 -1.82 -22.69
CA TYR A 667 -1.50 -2.60 -21.84
C TYR A 667 -1.22 -4.10 -22.02
N ASN A 668 -1.33 -4.85 -20.94
CA ASN A 668 -1.35 -6.31 -21.04
C ASN A 668 -2.72 -6.76 -21.61
N PRO A 669 -2.76 -7.41 -22.80
CA PRO A 669 -4.02 -7.80 -23.41
C PRO A 669 -4.73 -8.94 -22.67
N ASN A 670 -3.99 -9.75 -21.90
CA ASN A 670 -4.50 -10.91 -21.16
C ASN A 670 -4.65 -10.65 -19.65
N GLY A 671 -4.12 -9.53 -19.16
CA GLY A 671 -4.08 -9.19 -17.76
C GLY A 671 -5.25 -8.34 -17.26
N GLU A 672 -5.01 -7.65 -16.14
CA GLU A 672 -6.00 -6.84 -15.42
C GLU A 672 -5.79 -5.32 -15.60
N ASP A 673 -5.18 -4.87 -16.72
CA ASP A 673 -5.00 -3.44 -17.03
C ASP A 673 -6.30 -2.70 -17.37
N ASN A 674 -7.43 -3.42 -17.36
CA ASN A 674 -8.77 -2.85 -17.52
C ASN A 674 -8.95 -2.05 -18.81
N ILE A 675 -8.51 -2.61 -19.94
CA ILE A 675 -8.61 -1.99 -21.27
C ILE A 675 -10.04 -1.54 -21.59
N GLN A 676 -11.06 -2.24 -21.10
CA GLN A 676 -12.48 -1.93 -21.29
C GLN A 676 -12.92 -0.62 -20.65
N TYR A 677 -12.15 -0.08 -19.70
CA TYR A 677 -12.40 1.19 -19.04
C TYR A 677 -11.50 2.33 -19.56
N SER A 678 -10.62 2.03 -20.52
CA SER A 678 -9.74 3.01 -21.14
C SER A 678 -10.44 3.79 -22.26
N THR A 679 -9.83 4.86 -22.73
CA THR A 679 -10.25 5.52 -23.98
C THR A 679 -9.74 4.72 -25.19
N PRO A 680 -10.23 4.98 -26.42
CA PRO A 680 -9.70 4.34 -27.63
C PRO A 680 -8.19 4.54 -27.86
N SER A 681 -7.56 5.50 -27.21
CA SER A 681 -6.13 5.77 -27.27
C SER A 681 -5.36 5.37 -26.00
N GLY A 682 -5.99 4.64 -25.07
CA GLY A 682 -5.46 4.26 -23.77
C GLY A 682 -5.80 5.26 -22.66
N THR A 683 -5.00 5.31 -21.60
CA THR A 683 -5.17 6.30 -20.51
C THR A 683 -4.52 7.62 -20.92
N PRO A 684 -5.29 8.73 -20.99
CA PRO A 684 -4.74 10.05 -21.30
C PRO A 684 -3.82 10.56 -20.21
N SER A 685 -2.87 11.42 -20.58
CA SER A 685 -2.10 12.19 -19.59
C SER A 685 -2.99 13.20 -18.87
N TRP A 686 -2.66 13.46 -17.61
CA TRP A 686 -3.37 14.45 -16.80
C TRP A 686 -2.46 15.04 -15.73
N PHE A 687 -2.87 16.21 -15.26
CA PHE A 687 -2.33 16.80 -14.03
C PHE A 687 -3.45 17.49 -13.26
N THR A 688 -3.28 17.61 -11.96
CA THR A 688 -4.16 18.37 -11.07
C THR A 688 -3.38 19.51 -10.45
N VAL A 689 -4.04 20.60 -10.13
CA VAL A 689 -3.52 21.69 -9.30
C VAL A 689 -4.28 21.67 -7.99
N ASN A 690 -3.54 21.71 -6.89
CA ASN A 690 -4.06 21.52 -5.56
C ASN A 690 -3.46 22.58 -4.61
N PHE A 691 -4.21 22.95 -3.60
CA PHE A 691 -3.77 23.83 -2.52
C PHE A 691 -4.12 23.22 -1.16
N ARG A 692 -3.25 23.34 -0.19
CA ARG A 692 -3.53 23.02 1.21
C ARG A 692 -2.85 24.00 2.14
N ALA A 693 -3.49 24.29 3.26
CA ALA A 693 -2.95 25.15 4.29
C ALA A 693 -3.36 24.67 5.68
N GLY A 694 -2.61 25.05 6.68
CA GLY A 694 -2.94 24.83 8.07
C GLY A 694 -2.48 26.01 8.93
N PHE A 695 -3.30 26.35 9.91
CA PHE A 695 -3.05 27.45 10.83
C PHE A 695 -3.27 26.97 12.27
N PHE A 696 -2.30 27.23 13.16
CA PHE A 696 -2.43 26.99 14.59
C PHE A 696 -3.15 28.19 15.23
N VAL A 697 -4.43 28.01 15.57
CA VAL A 697 -5.24 29.01 16.29
C VAL A 697 -4.67 29.20 17.70
N GLU A 698 -4.32 28.06 18.33
CA GLU A 698 -3.66 27.99 19.64
C GLU A 698 -2.55 26.92 19.58
N LYS A 699 -1.79 26.79 20.67
CA LYS A 699 -0.69 25.83 20.78
C LYS A 699 -1.08 24.40 20.41
N HIS A 700 -2.31 24.01 20.72
CA HIS A 700 -2.83 22.64 20.59
C HIS A 700 -3.85 22.47 19.47
N THR A 701 -4.43 23.56 18.94
CA THR A 701 -5.51 23.54 17.97
C THR A 701 -5.05 24.03 16.61
N GLN A 702 -5.19 23.20 15.59
CA GLN A 702 -4.87 23.52 14.19
C GLN A 702 -6.13 23.42 13.32
N MET A 703 -6.39 24.44 12.54
CA MET A 703 -7.34 24.42 11.43
C MET A 703 -6.62 24.11 10.13
N GLN A 704 -7.20 23.28 9.28
CA GLN A 704 -6.68 22.92 7.98
C GLN A 704 -7.72 23.16 6.89
N LEU A 705 -7.28 23.69 5.77
CA LEU A 705 -8.07 23.92 4.56
C LEU A 705 -7.34 23.27 3.37
N GLY A 706 -8.07 22.58 2.52
CA GLY A 706 -7.56 22.03 1.28
C GLY A 706 -8.51 22.28 0.13
N VAL A 707 -7.98 22.52 -1.06
CA VAL A 707 -8.73 22.50 -2.32
C VAL A 707 -7.95 21.62 -3.28
N GLU A 708 -8.45 20.40 -3.49
CA GLU A 708 -7.86 19.45 -4.43
C GLU A 708 -8.54 19.58 -5.79
N ASN A 709 -7.78 19.28 -6.86
CA ASN A 709 -8.25 19.35 -8.23
C ASN A 709 -8.97 20.69 -8.54
N ILE A 710 -8.30 21.82 -8.29
CA ILE A 710 -8.85 23.19 -8.45
C ILE A 710 -9.45 23.39 -9.85
N LEU A 711 -8.84 22.76 -10.86
CA LEU A 711 -9.27 22.84 -12.26
C LEU A 711 -10.50 21.98 -12.58
N ASP A 712 -11.02 21.24 -11.59
CA ASP A 712 -12.14 20.29 -11.74
C ASP A 712 -11.93 19.32 -12.92
N LYS A 713 -10.69 18.84 -13.08
CA LYS A 713 -10.29 17.94 -14.15
C LYS A 713 -10.96 16.58 -13.99
N ASN A 714 -11.58 16.07 -15.05
CA ASN A 714 -12.00 14.67 -15.10
C ASN A 714 -10.80 13.81 -15.50
N TYR A 715 -10.37 12.93 -14.60
CA TYR A 715 -9.22 12.08 -14.82
C TYR A 715 -9.40 10.73 -14.14
N ARG A 716 -8.60 9.77 -14.59
CA ARG A 716 -8.58 8.41 -14.05
C ARG A 716 -7.14 7.91 -13.97
N TYR A 717 -6.81 7.25 -12.87
CA TYR A 717 -5.54 6.54 -12.77
C TYR A 717 -5.53 5.34 -13.72
N PHE A 718 -4.35 4.99 -14.24
CA PHE A 718 -4.18 3.80 -15.09
C PHE A 718 -4.71 2.55 -14.39
N ALA A 719 -5.33 1.64 -15.14
CA ALA A 719 -5.96 0.41 -14.67
C ALA A 719 -7.12 0.59 -13.66
N SER A 720 -7.54 1.82 -13.35
CA SER A 720 -8.66 2.07 -12.44
C SER A 720 -10.01 2.02 -13.16
N GLY A 721 -11.00 1.41 -12.53
CA GLY A 721 -12.36 1.31 -13.07
C GLY A 721 -13.29 2.47 -12.68
N MET A 722 -12.80 3.45 -11.91
CA MET A 722 -13.53 4.63 -11.47
C MET A 722 -12.73 5.91 -11.73
N SER A 723 -13.43 7.02 -11.94
CA SER A 723 -12.79 8.33 -12.05
C SER A 723 -12.41 8.86 -10.66
N ALA A 724 -11.34 9.64 -10.61
CA ALA A 724 -10.91 10.30 -9.38
C ALA A 724 -11.84 11.48 -9.03
N ALA A 725 -11.68 12.01 -7.81
CA ALA A 725 -12.45 13.14 -7.31
C ALA A 725 -12.34 14.37 -8.24
N GLY A 726 -13.47 15.03 -8.47
CA GLY A 726 -13.51 16.38 -9.02
C GLY A 726 -12.94 17.40 -8.03
N ARG A 727 -13.30 18.68 -8.20
CA ARG A 727 -12.89 19.71 -7.25
C ARG A 727 -13.38 19.35 -5.85
N ASN A 728 -12.46 19.28 -4.90
CA ASN A 728 -12.72 18.83 -3.53
C ASN A 728 -12.29 19.90 -2.54
N LEU A 729 -13.22 20.48 -1.81
CA LEU A 729 -12.95 21.35 -0.67
C LEU A 729 -12.85 20.50 0.59
N ILE A 730 -11.78 20.65 1.35
CA ILE A 730 -11.48 19.90 2.57
C ILE A 730 -11.33 20.88 3.72
N ILE A 731 -12.02 20.62 4.83
CA ILE A 731 -11.88 21.35 6.08
C ILE A 731 -11.60 20.35 7.19
N ALA A 732 -10.62 20.64 8.03
CA ALA A 732 -10.35 19.83 9.20
C ALA A 732 -9.93 20.68 10.40
N VAL A 733 -10.26 20.18 11.59
CA VAL A 733 -9.80 20.72 12.87
C VAL A 733 -9.07 19.59 13.59
N ARG A 734 -7.84 19.87 14.00
CA ARG A 734 -6.99 18.95 14.77
C ARG A 734 -6.67 19.56 16.13
N TYR A 735 -6.76 18.72 17.15
CA TYR A 735 -6.30 19.03 18.49
C TYR A 735 -5.20 18.04 18.88
N ASN A 736 -4.10 18.54 19.44
CA ASN A 736 -2.99 17.71 19.93
C ASN A 736 -2.49 18.28 21.27
N PHE A 737 -2.60 17.46 22.32
CA PHE A 737 -2.17 17.76 23.69
C PHE A 737 -0.82 17.11 24.00
#